data_ee38f7d8542220f81e00873c94742fea
#
_entry.id   ee38f7d8542220f81e00873c94742fea
#
_cell.length_a   1.000
_cell.length_b   1.000
_cell.length_c   1.000
_cell.angle_alpha   90.00
_cell.angle_beta   90.00
_cell.angle_gamma   90.00
#
_symmetry.space_group_name_H-M   'P 1'
#
loop_
_entity.id
_entity.type
_entity.pdbx_description
1 polymer ?
#
loop_
_entity_poly.entity_id
_entity_poly.type
_entity_poly.pdbx_seq_one_letter_code
_entity_poly.pdbx_strand_id
1 'polypeptide(L)'
;MAKEKKGGKRLNKKQLAEVLIDYFQSRPGETMSMKQVFKNLRLTTHPMKMLALDIMEDMAWNDFLAKDGEYAYRLNTKGQVQEGTFQRKANGKNTFLPDDGGTPIFVSERNSMSALTGDRVRVQFLARRRNHIKEAMVTEILHRKKDTFTGKLRVDRDIAFLVTQESLFVHDILVPKKRLKGGKTGDRAVVRITQWPDAEHKNLVGEVVDVLGPAGDNDVEMNAILVQYGLPYQYPKRVEQAAEKIQPGITAEEIARREDFRDTWTCTIDPADAKDFDDALSIKALEGNRWEVGVHIADVSHYVKEGDIIDKEAQRRATSIYLVDRTIPMLPERLCNFICSLRPNEEKLCYSCVFTLDGEANVLDYRIVHTVIRSDRRYCYAEVQQLLEDNGVVDGTGEPAPAPGKEGYKGENAQQLIMLDALAKRLRQKRFRHGSINFDTEELHFDIDEKGKPTRCYFKRSKDANKLIEEFMLLANRTVAESVACPGKGKKPKTLPYRIHDDPDPQKLENLRELTAKLGYKMKSTSTKGATARALNKLMEEVDGHREAKLVQTIALRSMMKAKYSTHNIGHFGLAFDYYTHFTSPIRRYPDTMVHRLLTRYQDGGRSANKNHYEELCEHCSDMEQIAQNAERDSIKYKMVEFMGEFVGEEFDAHISGVQSYGIYCEIDENHCEGLVPIRDLDGDYYDFDEKNFQLIGRRHHSCYQLGDPVRIRVAQANLERRQLDFVLADSAREERKPQHAKPQHAKGGKGKRRKR
;
A
#
# COMPACT_ATOMS: atom_id res chain seq x y z
N MET A 1 7.93 -49.82 -60.77
CA MET A 1 8.66 -50.10 -59.50
C MET A 1 9.38 -48.83 -59.04
N ALA A 2 8.75 -48.05 -58.19
CA ALA A 2 9.32 -46.80 -57.55
C ALA A 2 9.63 -47.14 -56.09
N LYS A 3 10.91 -47.02 -55.71
CA LYS A 3 11.38 -47.24 -54.33
C LYS A 3 10.92 -46.10 -53.48
N GLU A 4 9.98 -46.31 -52.57
CA GLU A 4 9.69 -45.38 -51.47
C GLU A 4 10.90 -45.23 -50.52
N LYS A 5 11.47 -44.06 -50.43
CA LYS A 5 12.44 -43.68 -49.40
C LYS A 5 11.71 -43.45 -48.08
N LYS A 6 11.74 -44.42 -47.16
CA LYS A 6 11.38 -44.26 -45.76
C LYS A 6 12.47 -43.42 -45.05
N GLY A 7 12.34 -42.10 -45.04
CA GLY A 7 13.10 -41.19 -44.18
C GLY A 7 12.20 -40.71 -43.03
N GLY A 8 12.25 -41.40 -41.87
CA GLY A 8 11.58 -40.93 -40.70
C GLY A 8 12.14 -39.55 -40.26
N LYS A 9 11.34 -38.50 -40.34
CA LYS A 9 11.70 -37.17 -39.78
C LYS A 9 12.11 -37.33 -38.32
N ARG A 10 13.35 -37.02 -37.96
CA ARG A 10 13.80 -36.89 -36.56
C ARG A 10 12.95 -35.78 -35.90
N LEU A 11 12.05 -36.18 -35.00
CA LEU A 11 11.30 -35.24 -34.18
C LEU A 11 12.29 -34.50 -33.28
N ASN A 12 12.20 -33.17 -33.24
CA ASN A 12 12.94 -32.38 -32.26
C ASN A 12 12.26 -32.47 -30.88
N LYS A 13 12.94 -31.99 -29.80
CA LYS A 13 12.43 -32.03 -28.41
C LYS A 13 11.03 -31.45 -28.29
N LYS A 14 10.74 -30.33 -29.01
CA LYS A 14 9.43 -29.67 -29.00
C LYS A 14 8.32 -30.52 -29.62
N GLN A 15 8.59 -31.08 -30.79
CA GLN A 15 7.63 -31.94 -31.52
C GLN A 15 7.34 -33.23 -30.75
N LEU A 16 8.36 -33.84 -30.14
CA LEU A 16 8.19 -35.05 -29.35
C LEU A 16 7.38 -34.75 -28.06
N ALA A 17 7.56 -33.63 -27.44
CA ALA A 17 6.77 -33.19 -26.28
C ALA A 17 5.28 -33.00 -26.64
N GLU A 18 4.98 -32.40 -27.79
CA GLU A 18 3.61 -32.23 -28.29
C GLU A 18 2.94 -33.59 -28.51
N VAL A 19 3.65 -34.52 -29.16
CA VAL A 19 3.16 -35.90 -29.39
C VAL A 19 2.90 -36.65 -28.08
N LEU A 20 3.76 -36.49 -27.08
CA LEU A 20 3.57 -37.10 -25.75
C LEU A 20 2.38 -36.50 -25.01
N ILE A 21 2.17 -35.19 -25.09
CA ILE A 21 1.01 -34.49 -24.50
C ILE A 21 -0.28 -35.07 -25.10
N ASP A 22 -0.40 -35.08 -26.44
CA ASP A 22 -1.58 -35.63 -27.14
C ASP A 22 -1.81 -37.10 -26.81
N TYR A 23 -0.74 -37.87 -26.67
CA TYR A 23 -0.80 -39.30 -26.35
C TYR A 23 -1.44 -39.53 -24.97
N PHE A 24 -1.01 -38.81 -23.93
CA PHE A 24 -1.56 -38.95 -22.58
C PHE A 24 -2.94 -38.32 -22.44
N GLN A 25 -3.20 -37.19 -23.09
CA GLN A 25 -4.50 -36.50 -23.06
C GLN A 25 -5.59 -37.35 -23.74
N SER A 26 -5.23 -38.14 -24.76
CA SER A 26 -6.18 -39.03 -25.41
C SER A 26 -6.50 -40.30 -24.59
N ARG A 27 -5.84 -40.52 -23.44
CA ARG A 27 -5.98 -41.71 -22.56
C ARG A 27 -6.07 -41.31 -21.07
N PRO A 28 -7.06 -40.50 -20.69
CA PRO A 28 -7.21 -40.09 -19.30
C PRO A 28 -7.49 -41.30 -18.40
N GLY A 29 -6.74 -41.44 -17.30
CA GLY A 29 -6.91 -42.51 -16.32
C GLY A 29 -6.13 -43.82 -16.62
N GLU A 30 -5.54 -43.97 -17.80
CA GLU A 30 -4.71 -45.15 -18.13
C GLU A 30 -3.27 -44.94 -17.63
N THR A 31 -2.75 -45.94 -16.89
CA THR A 31 -1.33 -46.00 -16.51
C THR A 31 -0.54 -46.66 -17.60
N MET A 32 0.45 -45.96 -18.16
CA MET A 32 1.29 -46.43 -19.27
C MET A 32 2.72 -46.63 -18.82
N SER A 33 3.25 -47.83 -18.98
CA SER A 33 4.68 -48.09 -18.80
C SER A 33 5.51 -47.43 -19.90
N MET A 34 6.77 -47.08 -19.61
CA MET A 34 7.71 -46.59 -20.62
C MET A 34 7.79 -47.46 -21.88
N LYS A 35 7.78 -48.81 -21.71
CA LYS A 35 7.82 -49.74 -22.83
C LYS A 35 6.60 -49.59 -23.72
N GLN A 36 5.42 -49.42 -23.18
CA GLN A 36 4.18 -49.18 -23.92
C GLN A 36 4.20 -47.86 -24.67
N VAL A 37 4.65 -46.77 -24.03
CA VAL A 37 4.79 -45.44 -24.66
C VAL A 37 5.75 -45.52 -25.85
N PHE A 38 6.92 -46.12 -25.67
CA PHE A 38 7.91 -46.27 -26.76
C PHE A 38 7.39 -47.10 -27.91
N LYS A 39 6.66 -48.18 -27.61
CA LYS A 39 6.04 -49.06 -28.62
C LYS A 39 4.94 -48.33 -29.40
N ASN A 40 4.03 -47.66 -28.69
CA ASN A 40 2.87 -46.99 -29.28
C ASN A 40 3.27 -45.78 -30.14
N LEU A 41 4.28 -45.04 -29.70
CA LEU A 41 4.82 -43.90 -30.44
C LEU A 41 5.92 -44.28 -31.44
N ARG A 42 6.20 -45.58 -31.60
CA ARG A 42 7.22 -46.12 -32.51
C ARG A 42 8.61 -45.48 -32.33
N LEU A 43 8.99 -45.22 -31.06
CA LEU A 43 10.33 -44.70 -30.76
C LEU A 43 11.35 -45.83 -30.79
N THR A 44 12.05 -45.97 -31.92
CA THR A 44 12.93 -47.13 -32.17
C THR A 44 14.37 -46.90 -31.71
N THR A 45 14.88 -45.67 -31.78
CA THR A 45 16.28 -45.37 -31.46
C THR A 45 16.51 -45.06 -30.00
N HIS A 46 17.65 -45.45 -29.43
CA HIS A 46 18.02 -45.21 -28.05
C HIS A 46 17.99 -43.72 -27.69
N PRO A 47 18.54 -42.75 -28.47
CA PRO A 47 18.47 -41.33 -28.17
C PRO A 47 17.06 -40.78 -28.10
N MET A 48 16.11 -41.24 -28.94
CA MET A 48 14.71 -40.79 -28.88
C MET A 48 13.98 -41.35 -27.68
N LYS A 49 14.30 -42.57 -27.24
CA LYS A 49 13.73 -43.15 -26.02
C LYS A 49 14.20 -42.41 -24.78
N MET A 50 15.49 -42.07 -24.71
CA MET A 50 16.03 -41.25 -23.60
C MET A 50 15.44 -39.85 -23.60
N LEU A 51 15.31 -39.21 -24.76
CA LEU A 51 14.69 -37.90 -24.87
C LEU A 51 13.19 -37.91 -24.45
N ALA A 52 12.46 -38.97 -24.82
CA ALA A 52 11.07 -39.13 -24.40
C ALA A 52 10.95 -39.37 -22.90
N LEU A 53 11.86 -40.16 -22.31
CA LEU A 53 11.93 -40.35 -20.86
C LEU A 53 12.17 -39.02 -20.14
N ASP A 54 13.16 -38.25 -20.58
CA ASP A 54 13.50 -36.93 -20.02
C ASP A 54 12.32 -35.98 -20.07
N ILE A 55 11.56 -35.99 -21.19
CA ILE A 55 10.33 -35.20 -21.34
C ILE A 55 9.24 -35.70 -20.39
N MET A 56 9.03 -37.00 -20.23
CA MET A 56 8.00 -37.55 -19.33
C MET A 56 8.35 -37.31 -17.87
N GLU A 57 9.63 -37.34 -17.48
CA GLU A 57 10.10 -36.94 -16.16
C GLU A 57 9.82 -35.42 -15.92
N ASP A 58 10.10 -34.59 -16.92
CA ASP A 58 9.75 -33.18 -16.88
C ASP A 58 8.23 -32.95 -16.76
N MET A 59 7.41 -33.76 -17.43
CA MET A 59 5.96 -33.73 -17.33
C MET A 59 5.46 -34.17 -15.95
N ALA A 60 6.07 -35.19 -15.37
CA ALA A 60 5.73 -35.64 -14.01
C ALA A 60 6.14 -34.63 -12.94
N TRP A 61 7.29 -34.00 -13.11
CA TRP A 61 7.69 -32.89 -12.18
C TRP A 61 6.77 -31.69 -12.26
N ASN A 62 6.15 -31.41 -13.39
CA ASN A 62 5.19 -30.32 -13.58
C ASN A 62 3.74 -30.74 -13.30
N ASP A 63 3.53 -31.84 -12.61
CA ASP A 63 2.22 -32.40 -12.25
C ASP A 63 1.29 -32.68 -13.44
N PHE A 64 1.82 -32.69 -14.68
CA PHE A 64 1.06 -33.11 -15.87
C PHE A 64 0.88 -34.64 -15.94
N LEU A 65 1.91 -35.38 -15.53
CA LEU A 65 1.85 -36.82 -15.37
C LEU A 65 2.02 -37.16 -13.88
N ALA A 66 1.25 -38.11 -13.39
CA ALA A 66 1.50 -38.77 -12.12
C ALA A 66 2.36 -40.01 -12.35
N LYS A 67 3.41 -40.22 -11.57
CA LYS A 67 4.17 -41.47 -11.53
C LYS A 67 3.38 -42.54 -10.78
N ASP A 68 3.28 -43.71 -11.38
CA ASP A 68 2.67 -44.89 -10.80
C ASP A 68 3.72 -46.02 -10.78
N GLY A 69 4.65 -45.89 -9.82
CA GLY A 69 5.88 -46.71 -9.76
C GLY A 69 7.07 -46.04 -10.48
N GLU A 70 8.18 -46.80 -10.60
CA GLU A 70 9.45 -46.27 -11.09
C GLU A 70 9.46 -45.91 -12.60
N TYR A 71 8.65 -46.63 -13.41
CA TYR A 71 8.70 -46.52 -14.88
C TYR A 71 7.30 -46.50 -15.53
N ALA A 72 6.28 -46.07 -14.80
CA ALA A 72 4.92 -45.94 -15.30
C ALA A 72 4.36 -44.55 -15.05
N TYR A 73 3.60 -44.04 -16.02
CA TYR A 73 3.06 -42.69 -16.00
C TYR A 73 1.57 -42.71 -16.38
N ARG A 74 0.79 -41.88 -15.74
CA ARG A 74 -0.60 -41.61 -16.13
C ARG A 74 -0.84 -40.13 -16.19
N LEU A 75 -1.84 -39.72 -16.96
CA LEU A 75 -2.28 -38.33 -16.93
C LEU A 75 -2.70 -37.93 -15.50
N ASN A 76 -2.14 -36.87 -14.97
CA ASN A 76 -2.53 -36.41 -13.64
C ASN A 76 -3.80 -35.53 -13.74
N THR A 77 -4.96 -36.18 -13.60
CA THR A 77 -6.25 -35.49 -13.68
C THR A 77 -6.58 -34.65 -12.44
N LYS A 78 -5.90 -34.86 -11.29
CA LYS A 78 -6.09 -34.11 -10.06
C LYS A 78 -5.21 -32.85 -9.97
N GLY A 79 -4.06 -32.84 -10.64
CA GLY A 79 -3.11 -31.69 -10.59
C GLY A 79 -3.07 -30.82 -11.84
N GLN A 80 -3.91 -31.12 -12.86
CA GLN A 80 -3.87 -30.39 -14.13
C GLN A 80 -4.46 -29.01 -14.10
N VAL A 81 -5.41 -28.74 -13.22
CA VAL A 81 -6.16 -27.49 -13.15
C VAL A 81 -6.16 -27.00 -11.72
N GLN A 82 -5.72 -25.78 -11.51
CA GLN A 82 -5.81 -25.07 -10.22
C GLN A 82 -6.48 -23.72 -10.41
N GLU A 83 -7.16 -23.27 -9.34
CA GLU A 83 -7.72 -21.93 -9.25
C GLU A 83 -6.87 -21.07 -8.31
N GLY A 84 -6.86 -19.77 -8.57
CA GLY A 84 -6.10 -18.83 -7.80
C GLY A 84 -6.06 -17.44 -8.42
N THR A 85 -5.18 -16.59 -7.89
CA THR A 85 -5.06 -15.20 -8.27
C THR A 85 -3.90 -14.99 -9.25
N PHE A 86 -4.15 -14.23 -10.32
CA PHE A 86 -3.15 -13.87 -11.31
C PHE A 86 -2.48 -12.54 -10.96
N GLN A 87 -1.15 -12.47 -11.12
CA GLN A 87 -0.36 -11.25 -10.99
C GLN A 87 0.42 -10.98 -12.27
N ARG A 88 0.11 -9.88 -12.93
CA ARG A 88 0.81 -9.41 -14.12
C ARG A 88 2.04 -8.58 -13.73
N LYS A 89 3.14 -8.77 -14.44
CA LYS A 89 4.38 -8.02 -14.25
C LYS A 89 4.79 -7.34 -15.56
N ALA A 90 5.29 -6.11 -15.48
CA ALA A 90 5.70 -5.32 -16.64
C ALA A 90 6.77 -6.00 -17.53
N ASN A 91 7.58 -6.89 -16.95
CA ASN A 91 8.60 -7.67 -17.67
C ASN A 91 8.05 -8.95 -18.32
N GLY A 92 6.73 -9.17 -18.33
CA GLY A 92 6.06 -10.35 -18.89
C GLY A 92 6.31 -11.66 -18.12
N LYS A 93 7.00 -11.60 -16.98
CA LYS A 93 7.18 -12.73 -16.06
C LYS A 93 6.05 -12.77 -15.03
N ASN A 94 4.83 -13.05 -15.51
CA ASN A 94 3.65 -13.06 -14.67
C ASN A 94 3.68 -14.25 -13.70
N THR A 95 2.89 -14.14 -12.62
CA THR A 95 2.78 -15.18 -11.60
C THR A 95 1.34 -15.54 -11.32
N PHE A 96 1.09 -16.79 -11.01
CA PHE A 96 -0.15 -17.32 -10.50
C PHE A 96 0.05 -17.73 -9.05
N LEU A 97 -0.84 -17.28 -8.17
CA LEU A 97 -0.87 -17.59 -6.74
C LEU A 97 -2.02 -18.57 -6.50
N PRO A 98 -1.74 -19.84 -6.16
CA PRO A 98 -2.78 -20.83 -5.88
C PRO A 98 -3.58 -20.47 -4.61
N ASP A 99 -4.90 -20.75 -4.60
CA ASP A 99 -5.76 -20.52 -3.42
C ASP A 99 -5.40 -21.43 -2.24
N ASP A 100 -4.69 -22.52 -2.45
CA ASP A 100 -4.22 -23.45 -1.41
C ASP A 100 -2.97 -22.98 -0.64
N GLY A 101 -2.47 -21.77 -0.94
CA GLY A 101 -1.28 -21.19 -0.32
C GLY A 101 0.05 -21.74 -0.86
N GLY A 102 0.02 -22.42 -2.01
CA GLY A 102 1.21 -22.93 -2.68
C GLY A 102 2.17 -21.84 -3.16
N THR A 103 3.39 -22.24 -3.53
CA THR A 103 4.40 -21.30 -4.07
C THR A 103 3.93 -20.65 -5.37
N PRO A 104 4.25 -19.35 -5.61
CA PRO A 104 3.91 -18.67 -6.84
C PRO A 104 4.44 -19.38 -8.08
N ILE A 105 3.60 -19.53 -9.11
CA ILE A 105 3.90 -20.29 -10.32
C ILE A 105 4.04 -19.33 -11.50
N PHE A 106 5.06 -19.52 -12.30
CA PHE A 106 5.34 -18.68 -13.46
C PHE A 106 4.31 -18.87 -14.58
N VAL A 107 3.84 -17.75 -15.15
CA VAL A 107 2.97 -17.70 -16.34
C VAL A 107 3.58 -16.74 -17.36
N SER A 108 3.97 -17.27 -18.53
CA SER A 108 4.49 -16.41 -19.60
C SER A 108 3.39 -15.52 -20.19
N GLU A 109 3.76 -14.38 -20.77
CA GLU A 109 2.82 -13.41 -21.34
C GLU A 109 1.86 -14.06 -22.34
N ARG A 110 2.36 -14.90 -23.26
CA ARG A 110 1.54 -15.63 -24.26
C ARG A 110 0.55 -16.62 -23.66
N ASN A 111 0.77 -17.04 -22.40
CA ASN A 111 -0.05 -18.01 -21.69
C ASN A 111 -0.98 -17.33 -20.66
N SER A 112 -1.03 -15.99 -20.65
CA SER A 112 -1.79 -15.21 -19.67
C SER A 112 -3.24 -14.94 -20.05
N MET A 113 -3.66 -15.23 -21.29
CA MET A 113 -5.06 -15.08 -21.76
C MET A 113 -5.68 -13.69 -21.44
N SER A 114 -4.96 -12.59 -21.56
CA SER A 114 -5.42 -11.25 -21.16
C SER A 114 -5.80 -11.08 -19.67
N ALA A 115 -5.38 -12.01 -18.79
CA ALA A 115 -5.60 -11.85 -17.34
C ALA A 115 -4.85 -10.63 -16.80
N LEU A 116 -5.46 -9.92 -15.86
CA LEU A 116 -4.92 -8.75 -15.18
C LEU A 116 -4.59 -9.09 -13.72
N THR A 117 -3.78 -8.24 -13.10
CA THR A 117 -3.44 -8.40 -11.68
C THR A 117 -4.67 -8.40 -10.80
N GLY A 118 -4.82 -9.45 -10.00
CA GLY A 118 -5.96 -9.65 -9.11
C GLY A 118 -7.13 -10.41 -9.72
N ASP A 119 -7.08 -10.75 -11.01
CA ASP A 119 -8.09 -11.63 -11.61
C ASP A 119 -8.03 -13.01 -10.97
N ARG A 120 -9.18 -13.60 -10.69
CA ARG A 120 -9.28 -15.00 -10.33
C ARG A 120 -9.31 -15.83 -11.57
N VAL A 121 -8.36 -16.74 -11.70
CA VAL A 121 -8.15 -17.52 -12.92
C VAL A 121 -8.07 -19.01 -12.61
N ARG A 122 -8.39 -19.80 -13.63
CA ARG A 122 -8.10 -21.23 -13.67
C ARG A 122 -6.90 -21.44 -14.58
N VAL A 123 -5.91 -22.16 -14.09
CA VAL A 123 -4.69 -22.45 -14.83
C VAL A 123 -4.51 -23.94 -15.04
N GLN A 124 -3.83 -24.28 -16.13
CA GLN A 124 -3.36 -25.62 -16.42
C GLN A 124 -1.83 -25.64 -16.42
N PHE A 125 -1.23 -26.61 -15.78
CA PHE A 125 0.22 -26.76 -15.75
C PHE A 125 0.76 -27.23 -17.10
N LEU A 126 1.87 -26.61 -17.53
CA LEU A 126 2.53 -26.96 -18.77
C LEU A 126 3.61 -28.03 -18.54
N ALA A 127 3.68 -28.99 -19.42
CA ALA A 127 4.67 -30.09 -19.40
C ALA A 127 6.11 -29.64 -19.74
N ARG A 128 6.37 -28.33 -19.84
CA ARG A 128 7.67 -27.77 -20.20
C ARG A 128 8.33 -27.13 -19.03
N ARG A 129 9.57 -27.54 -18.75
CA ARG A 129 10.48 -26.78 -17.86
C ARG A 129 11.24 -25.74 -18.67
N ARG A 130 11.16 -24.50 -18.25
CA ARG A 130 12.15 -23.47 -18.57
C ARG A 130 13.01 -23.30 -17.31
N ASN A 131 14.26 -23.76 -17.36
CA ASN A 131 15.22 -23.62 -16.25
C ASN A 131 14.73 -24.20 -14.90
N HIS A 132 14.08 -25.35 -14.87
CA HIS A 132 13.52 -26.01 -13.68
C HIS A 132 12.36 -25.23 -12.97
N ILE A 133 11.79 -24.22 -13.60
CA ILE A 133 10.67 -23.46 -13.03
C ILE A 133 9.35 -24.07 -13.54
N LYS A 134 8.39 -24.31 -12.64
CA LYS A 134 7.02 -24.70 -13.01
C LYS A 134 6.39 -23.57 -13.82
N GLU A 135 5.75 -23.89 -14.95
CA GLU A 135 5.04 -22.93 -15.80
C GLU A 135 3.59 -23.35 -15.95
N ALA A 136 2.67 -22.38 -15.87
CA ALA A 136 1.24 -22.61 -16.08
C ALA A 136 0.70 -21.74 -17.21
N MET A 137 -0.45 -22.13 -17.74
CA MET A 137 -1.23 -21.40 -18.74
C MET A 137 -2.62 -21.11 -18.16
N VAL A 138 -3.06 -19.86 -18.26
CA VAL A 138 -4.44 -19.50 -17.94
C VAL A 138 -5.36 -20.11 -18.98
N THR A 139 -6.34 -20.89 -18.52
CA THR A 139 -7.35 -21.53 -19.37
C THR A 139 -8.70 -20.82 -19.30
N GLU A 140 -8.96 -20.14 -18.18
CA GLU A 140 -10.21 -19.41 -17.96
C GLU A 140 -9.99 -18.29 -16.95
N ILE A 141 -10.66 -17.17 -17.18
CA ILE A 141 -10.75 -16.07 -16.22
C ILE A 141 -12.11 -16.18 -15.53
N LEU A 142 -12.08 -16.62 -14.26
CA LEU A 142 -13.28 -16.91 -13.48
C LEU A 142 -13.97 -15.64 -12.99
N HIS A 143 -13.16 -14.67 -12.56
CA HIS A 143 -13.65 -13.40 -12.06
C HIS A 143 -12.64 -12.30 -12.35
N ARG A 144 -13.10 -11.19 -12.90
CA ARG A 144 -12.31 -9.98 -13.12
C ARG A 144 -12.31 -9.11 -11.87
N LYS A 145 -11.13 -8.76 -11.37
CA LYS A 145 -11.02 -7.80 -10.27
C LYS A 145 -11.42 -6.39 -10.70
N LYS A 146 -11.12 -6.03 -11.96
CA LYS A 146 -11.33 -4.69 -12.50
C LYS A 146 -11.80 -4.77 -13.95
N ASP A 147 -12.88 -4.04 -14.25
CA ASP A 147 -13.45 -3.91 -15.59
C ASP A 147 -13.45 -2.47 -16.10
N THR A 148 -13.04 -1.52 -15.26
CA THR A 148 -13.15 -0.08 -15.49
C THR A 148 -11.75 0.55 -15.46
N PHE A 149 -11.43 1.35 -16.48
CA PHE A 149 -10.10 1.94 -16.68
C PHE A 149 -10.19 3.42 -16.97
N THR A 150 -9.16 4.16 -16.56
CA THR A 150 -9.00 5.59 -16.86
C THR A 150 -7.94 5.81 -17.91
N GLY A 151 -8.11 6.86 -18.71
CA GLY A 151 -7.14 7.25 -19.71
C GLY A 151 -7.55 8.53 -20.43
N LYS A 152 -6.76 8.93 -21.41
CA LYS A 152 -7.01 10.08 -22.26
C LYS A 152 -7.75 9.66 -23.53
N LEU A 153 -8.84 10.31 -23.84
CA LEU A 153 -9.59 10.06 -25.08
C LEU A 153 -8.85 10.63 -26.27
N ARG A 154 -8.74 9.83 -27.33
CA ARG A 154 -8.36 10.23 -28.68
C ARG A 154 -9.53 9.88 -29.61
N VAL A 155 -10.22 10.89 -30.09
CA VAL A 155 -11.41 10.75 -30.95
C VAL A 155 -11.01 11.01 -32.39
N ASP A 156 -11.12 9.98 -33.23
CA ASP A 156 -11.00 10.07 -34.68
C ASP A 156 -12.39 10.13 -35.36
N ARG A 157 -12.43 10.21 -36.72
CA ARG A 157 -13.67 10.43 -37.47
C ARG A 157 -14.81 9.46 -37.10
N ASP A 158 -14.52 8.17 -36.94
CA ASP A 158 -15.53 7.14 -36.74
C ASP A 158 -15.33 6.33 -35.44
N ILE A 159 -14.16 6.40 -34.81
CA ILE A 159 -13.76 5.58 -33.69
C ILE A 159 -13.06 6.45 -32.67
N ALA A 160 -13.16 6.12 -31.40
CA ALA A 160 -12.33 6.69 -30.36
C ALA A 160 -11.51 5.60 -29.65
N PHE A 161 -10.42 6.02 -29.05
CA PHE A 161 -9.54 5.18 -28.25
C PHE A 161 -9.35 5.82 -26.89
N LEU A 162 -9.41 5.01 -25.85
CA LEU A 162 -8.89 5.39 -24.55
C LEU A 162 -7.43 4.95 -24.48
N VAL A 163 -6.53 5.93 -24.46
CA VAL A 163 -5.10 5.71 -24.24
C VAL A 163 -4.89 5.59 -22.73
N THR A 164 -4.66 4.36 -22.25
CA THR A 164 -4.47 4.10 -20.82
C THR A 164 -3.01 4.31 -20.42
N GLN A 165 -2.79 4.73 -19.18
CA GLN A 165 -1.45 4.84 -18.59
C GLN A 165 -1.02 3.54 -17.89
N GLU A 166 -1.93 2.61 -17.72
CA GLU A 166 -1.62 1.32 -17.12
C GLU A 166 -0.73 0.53 -18.07
N SER A 167 0.55 0.38 -17.71
CA SER A 167 1.57 -0.37 -18.46
C SER A 167 1.20 -1.85 -18.70
N LEU A 168 0.07 -2.28 -18.20
CA LEU A 168 -0.46 -3.64 -18.26
C LEU A 168 -1.25 -3.94 -19.54
N PHE A 169 -1.60 -2.91 -20.32
CA PHE A 169 -2.26 -3.08 -21.61
C PHE A 169 -1.29 -2.86 -22.76
N VAL A 170 -1.23 -3.84 -23.65
CA VAL A 170 -0.44 -3.74 -24.89
C VAL A 170 -1.15 -2.87 -25.95
N HIS A 171 -2.46 -2.64 -25.78
CA HIS A 171 -3.30 -1.94 -26.77
C HIS A 171 -4.27 -0.96 -26.09
N ASP A 172 -4.54 0.16 -26.79
CA ASP A 172 -5.57 1.13 -26.42
C ASP A 172 -6.98 0.49 -26.44
N ILE A 173 -7.88 0.97 -25.58
CA ILE A 173 -9.25 0.48 -25.52
C ILE A 173 -10.07 1.20 -26.58
N LEU A 174 -10.67 0.46 -27.51
CA LEU A 174 -11.55 0.98 -28.55
C LEU A 174 -12.90 1.37 -27.93
N VAL A 175 -13.35 2.60 -28.21
CA VAL A 175 -14.64 3.10 -27.76
C VAL A 175 -15.49 3.49 -28.97
N PRO A 176 -16.62 2.81 -29.24
CA PRO A 176 -17.52 3.20 -30.29
C PRO A 176 -18.06 4.61 -30.07
N LYS A 177 -18.16 5.43 -31.13
CA LYS A 177 -18.57 6.84 -31.04
C LYS A 177 -19.91 7.06 -30.33
N LYS A 178 -20.85 6.13 -30.51
CA LYS A 178 -22.16 6.16 -29.84
C LYS A 178 -22.09 5.99 -28.32
N ARG A 179 -20.94 5.52 -27.79
CA ARG A 179 -20.70 5.23 -26.36
C ARG A 179 -19.73 6.20 -25.69
N LEU A 180 -19.46 7.37 -26.32
CA LEU A 180 -18.54 8.39 -25.83
C LEU A 180 -19.11 9.30 -24.74
N LYS A 181 -20.41 9.33 -24.53
CA LYS A 181 -21.09 10.23 -23.57
C LYS A 181 -20.65 11.71 -23.67
N GLY A 182 -20.35 12.19 -24.88
CA GLY A 182 -19.93 13.57 -25.11
C GLY A 182 -18.43 13.85 -24.90
N GLY A 183 -17.64 12.84 -24.58
CA GLY A 183 -16.18 12.98 -24.41
C GLY A 183 -15.48 13.42 -25.69
N LYS A 184 -14.48 14.28 -25.57
CA LYS A 184 -13.70 14.87 -26.64
C LYS A 184 -12.24 14.41 -26.61
N THR A 185 -11.53 14.60 -27.72
CA THR A 185 -10.07 14.37 -27.74
C THR A 185 -9.39 15.25 -26.69
N GLY A 186 -8.59 14.65 -25.85
CA GLY A 186 -7.90 15.32 -24.75
C GLY A 186 -8.54 15.17 -23.39
N ASP A 187 -9.82 14.74 -23.34
CA ASP A 187 -10.49 14.51 -22.05
C ASP A 187 -9.97 13.24 -21.35
N ARG A 188 -9.87 13.31 -20.04
CA ARG A 188 -9.80 12.13 -19.16
C ARG A 188 -11.17 11.50 -19.07
N ALA A 189 -11.24 10.20 -19.29
CA ALA A 189 -12.50 9.47 -19.20
C ALA A 189 -12.33 8.15 -18.46
N VAL A 190 -13.43 7.69 -17.90
CA VAL A 190 -13.59 6.38 -17.28
C VAL A 190 -14.30 5.48 -18.27
N VAL A 191 -13.68 4.38 -18.67
CA VAL A 191 -14.23 3.43 -19.64
C VAL A 191 -14.38 2.06 -18.98
N ARG A 192 -15.59 1.49 -19.10
CA ARG A 192 -15.86 0.09 -18.73
C ARG A 192 -15.67 -0.79 -19.94
N ILE A 193 -14.95 -1.91 -19.77
CA ILE A 193 -14.79 -2.89 -20.82
C ILE A 193 -16.10 -3.65 -21.02
N THR A 194 -16.59 -3.64 -22.26
CA THR A 194 -17.79 -4.38 -22.67
C THR A 194 -17.45 -5.65 -23.45
N GLN A 195 -16.24 -5.71 -24.02
CA GLN A 195 -15.75 -6.89 -24.75
C GLN A 195 -14.26 -7.04 -24.52
N TRP A 196 -13.88 -8.18 -23.99
CA TRP A 196 -12.49 -8.59 -23.79
C TRP A 196 -11.98 -9.32 -25.06
N PRO A 197 -10.64 -9.29 -25.30
CA PRO A 197 -10.06 -10.03 -26.40
C PRO A 197 -10.32 -11.55 -26.29
N ASP A 198 -10.73 -12.15 -27.39
CA ASP A 198 -10.91 -13.58 -27.53
C ASP A 198 -10.31 -14.09 -28.87
N ALA A 199 -10.62 -15.32 -29.27
CA ALA A 199 -10.12 -15.91 -30.50
C ALA A 199 -10.63 -15.17 -31.78
N GLU A 200 -11.82 -14.57 -31.72
CA GLU A 200 -12.47 -13.90 -32.84
C GLU A 200 -12.21 -12.39 -32.81
N HIS A 201 -12.09 -11.79 -31.62
CA HIS A 201 -11.94 -10.36 -31.41
C HIS A 201 -10.63 -10.06 -30.68
N LYS A 202 -9.71 -9.40 -31.36
CA LYS A 202 -8.37 -9.09 -30.83
C LYS A 202 -8.32 -7.81 -30.00
N ASN A 203 -9.30 -6.93 -30.14
CA ASN A 203 -9.30 -5.60 -29.51
C ASN A 203 -10.17 -5.57 -28.25
N LEU A 204 -9.69 -4.82 -27.24
CA LEU A 204 -10.51 -4.40 -26.11
C LEU A 204 -11.55 -3.40 -26.59
N VAL A 205 -12.83 -3.60 -26.28
CA VAL A 205 -13.89 -2.65 -26.58
C VAL A 205 -14.54 -2.21 -25.28
N GLY A 206 -14.76 -0.91 -25.12
CA GLY A 206 -15.38 -0.34 -23.93
C GLY A 206 -16.44 0.71 -24.22
N GLU A 207 -17.06 1.18 -23.16
CA GLU A 207 -17.97 2.31 -23.17
C GLU A 207 -17.56 3.34 -22.12
N VAL A 208 -17.66 4.62 -22.42
CA VAL A 208 -17.43 5.68 -21.46
C VAL A 208 -18.49 5.60 -20.36
N VAL A 209 -18.06 5.44 -19.12
CA VAL A 209 -18.93 5.50 -17.93
C VAL A 209 -19.06 6.93 -17.46
N ASP A 210 -17.94 7.66 -17.44
CA ASP A 210 -17.87 9.06 -17.01
C ASP A 210 -16.77 9.81 -17.77
N VAL A 211 -16.99 11.12 -17.97
CA VAL A 211 -16.00 12.05 -18.54
C VAL A 211 -15.58 12.99 -17.41
N LEU A 212 -14.33 12.82 -16.94
CA LEU A 212 -13.81 13.58 -15.81
C LEU A 212 -13.50 15.03 -16.16
N GLY A 213 -13.14 15.30 -17.43
CA GLY A 213 -12.81 16.64 -17.93
C GLY A 213 -11.48 16.69 -18.70
N PRO A 214 -10.97 17.89 -19.01
CA PRO A 214 -9.71 18.06 -19.76
C PRO A 214 -8.52 17.50 -19.00
N ALA A 215 -7.68 16.70 -19.66
CA ALA A 215 -6.45 16.19 -19.06
C ALA A 215 -5.48 17.34 -18.70
N GLY A 216 -4.87 17.24 -17.51
CA GLY A 216 -3.99 18.27 -16.95
C GLY A 216 -4.70 19.24 -15.98
N ASP A 217 -6.02 19.20 -15.90
CA ASP A 217 -6.74 19.87 -14.82
C ASP A 217 -6.54 19.09 -13.51
N ASN A 218 -6.25 19.82 -12.42
CA ASN A 218 -5.93 19.19 -11.14
C ASN A 218 -7.05 18.30 -10.62
N ASP A 219 -8.30 18.78 -10.64
CA ASP A 219 -9.46 18.02 -10.15
C ASP A 219 -9.66 16.74 -10.97
N VAL A 220 -9.45 16.86 -12.27
CA VAL A 220 -9.58 15.74 -13.22
C VAL A 220 -8.51 14.67 -12.95
N GLU A 221 -7.26 15.08 -12.74
CA GLU A 221 -6.16 14.15 -12.50
C GLU A 221 -6.28 13.46 -11.13
N MET A 222 -6.66 14.19 -10.06
CA MET A 222 -6.90 13.60 -8.74
C MET A 222 -8.07 12.60 -8.78
N ASN A 223 -9.18 12.95 -9.45
CA ASN A 223 -10.30 12.02 -9.63
C ASN A 223 -9.89 10.80 -10.48
N ALA A 224 -9.04 10.98 -11.50
CA ALA A 224 -8.52 9.88 -12.31
C ALA A 224 -7.66 8.90 -11.46
N ILE A 225 -6.87 9.42 -10.51
CA ILE A 225 -6.12 8.59 -9.54
C ILE A 225 -7.09 7.76 -8.71
N LEU A 226 -8.13 8.37 -8.13
CA LEU A 226 -9.12 7.65 -7.32
C LEU A 226 -9.78 6.52 -8.13
N VAL A 227 -10.25 6.81 -9.33
CA VAL A 227 -10.88 5.81 -10.21
C VAL A 227 -9.89 4.71 -10.63
N GLN A 228 -8.63 5.05 -10.87
CA GLN A 228 -7.57 4.06 -11.18
C GLN A 228 -7.48 2.98 -10.09
N TYR A 229 -7.65 3.36 -8.83
CA TYR A 229 -7.64 2.46 -7.69
C TYR A 229 -9.01 1.89 -7.32
N GLY A 230 -10.06 2.20 -8.09
CA GLY A 230 -11.43 1.77 -7.81
C GLY A 230 -12.04 2.48 -6.59
N LEU A 231 -11.47 3.61 -6.20
CA LEU A 231 -11.92 4.41 -5.07
C LEU A 231 -13.05 5.37 -5.48
N PRO A 232 -14.05 5.59 -4.61
CA PRO A 232 -15.12 6.53 -4.89
C PRO A 232 -14.65 7.97 -4.69
N TYR A 233 -14.95 8.84 -5.64
CA TYR A 233 -14.69 10.28 -5.58
C TYR A 233 -15.93 11.13 -5.29
N GLN A 234 -17.10 10.50 -5.23
CA GLN A 234 -18.36 11.15 -4.90
C GLN A 234 -19.22 10.24 -4.00
N TYR A 235 -20.13 10.84 -3.26
CA TYR A 235 -21.14 10.10 -2.51
C TYR A 235 -22.37 9.79 -3.37
N PRO A 236 -23.00 8.63 -3.18
CA PRO A 236 -24.34 8.41 -3.71
C PRO A 236 -25.32 9.40 -3.07
N LYS A 237 -26.12 10.11 -3.87
CA LYS A 237 -27.09 11.13 -3.40
C LYS A 237 -27.99 10.62 -2.26
N ARG A 238 -28.37 9.34 -2.31
CA ARG A 238 -29.20 8.71 -1.25
C ARG A 238 -28.49 8.65 0.10
N VAL A 239 -27.14 8.56 0.14
CA VAL A 239 -26.36 8.55 1.37
C VAL A 239 -26.29 9.96 1.95
N GLU A 240 -26.04 10.96 1.10
CA GLU A 240 -26.04 12.37 1.51
C GLU A 240 -27.41 12.77 2.06
N GLN A 241 -28.49 12.42 1.36
CA GLN A 241 -29.87 12.66 1.83
C GLN A 241 -30.20 11.95 3.15
N ALA A 242 -29.60 10.80 3.42
CA ALA A 242 -29.75 10.12 4.71
C ALA A 242 -29.01 10.86 5.82
N ALA A 243 -27.80 11.34 5.55
CA ALA A 243 -27.02 12.14 6.48
C ALA A 243 -27.70 13.46 6.84
N GLU A 244 -28.33 14.13 5.84
CA GLU A 244 -29.10 15.38 6.07
C GLU A 244 -30.27 15.21 7.03
N LYS A 245 -30.83 14.03 7.18
CA LYS A 245 -31.95 13.75 8.11
C LYS A 245 -31.49 13.58 9.56
N ILE A 246 -30.20 13.37 9.80
CA ILE A 246 -29.66 13.20 11.16
C ILE A 246 -29.70 14.55 11.87
N GLN A 247 -30.38 14.59 13.02
CA GLN A 247 -30.49 15.79 13.83
C GLN A 247 -29.21 15.96 14.67
N PRO A 248 -28.65 17.15 14.76
CA PRO A 248 -27.43 17.43 15.56
C PRO A 248 -27.73 17.57 17.04
N GLY A 249 -28.98 17.77 17.45
CA GLY A 249 -29.36 18.03 18.83
C GLY A 249 -29.20 16.80 19.72
N ILE A 250 -28.62 17.01 20.92
CA ILE A 250 -28.47 15.99 21.94
C ILE A 250 -29.65 16.14 22.92
N THR A 251 -30.39 15.04 23.18
CA THR A 251 -31.53 15.09 24.10
C THR A 251 -31.07 15.05 25.56
N ALA A 252 -31.86 15.63 26.45
CA ALA A 252 -31.58 15.59 27.89
C ALA A 252 -31.50 14.14 28.43
N GLU A 253 -32.27 13.23 27.86
CA GLU A 253 -32.24 11.79 28.20
C GLU A 253 -30.92 11.15 27.83
N GLU A 254 -30.35 11.52 26.66
CA GLU A 254 -29.06 11.00 26.23
C GLU A 254 -27.93 11.55 27.09
N ILE A 255 -27.98 12.85 27.48
CA ILE A 255 -27.03 13.46 28.43
C ILE A 255 -27.06 12.72 29.75
N ALA A 256 -28.28 12.46 30.29
CA ALA A 256 -28.45 11.78 31.60
C ALA A 256 -27.90 10.35 31.64
N ARG A 257 -27.73 9.69 30.49
CA ARG A 257 -27.14 8.33 30.39
C ARG A 257 -25.62 8.34 30.31
N ARG A 258 -25.00 9.51 30.14
CA ARG A 258 -23.56 9.66 29.92
C ARG A 258 -22.88 10.34 31.10
N GLU A 259 -21.61 10.09 31.25
CA GLU A 259 -20.78 10.81 32.21
C GLU A 259 -20.53 12.24 31.66
N ASP A 260 -20.76 13.26 32.51
CA ASP A 260 -20.74 14.66 32.11
C ASP A 260 -19.35 15.29 32.31
N PHE A 261 -18.71 15.66 31.21
CA PHE A 261 -17.41 16.34 31.18
C PHE A 261 -17.49 17.78 30.64
N ARG A 262 -18.70 18.35 30.51
CA ARG A 262 -18.89 19.70 29.93
C ARG A 262 -18.24 20.82 30.74
N ASP A 263 -18.05 20.61 32.03
CA ASP A 263 -17.39 21.55 32.94
C ASP A 263 -15.93 21.19 33.23
N THR A 264 -15.38 20.18 32.58
CA THR A 264 -13.97 19.78 32.68
C THR A 264 -13.19 20.34 31.49
N TRP A 265 -12.11 21.08 31.80
CA TRP A 265 -11.27 21.64 30.72
C TRP A 265 -10.88 20.56 29.70
N THR A 266 -11.20 20.85 28.45
CA THR A 266 -11.04 19.92 27.34
C THR A 266 -10.57 20.66 26.08
N CYS A 267 -9.65 20.09 25.33
CA CYS A 267 -9.19 20.66 24.05
C CYS A 267 -9.00 19.60 22.98
N THR A 268 -9.03 20.03 21.72
CA THR A 268 -8.54 19.27 20.57
C THR A 268 -7.22 19.85 20.07
N ILE A 269 -6.32 19.01 19.53
CA ILE A 269 -5.02 19.41 18.96
C ILE A 269 -4.84 18.69 17.63
N ASP A 270 -4.98 19.42 16.52
CA ASP A 270 -5.10 18.87 15.18
C ASP A 270 -4.24 19.64 14.16
N PRO A 271 -4.11 19.15 12.89
CA PRO A 271 -3.58 19.98 11.80
C PRO A 271 -4.39 21.28 11.61
N ALA A 272 -3.74 22.33 11.13
CA ALA A 272 -4.37 23.65 11.01
C ALA A 272 -5.60 23.66 10.09
N ASP A 273 -5.60 22.84 9.07
CA ASP A 273 -6.63 22.68 8.04
C ASP A 273 -7.68 21.59 8.34
N ALA A 274 -7.52 20.83 9.43
CA ALA A 274 -8.47 19.79 9.84
C ALA A 274 -9.85 20.35 10.18
N LYS A 275 -10.91 19.59 9.85
CA LYS A 275 -12.31 19.90 10.15
C LYS A 275 -13.01 18.75 10.87
N ASP A 276 -12.45 17.56 10.84
CA ASP A 276 -12.96 16.28 11.35
C ASP A 276 -12.20 15.88 12.63
N PHE A 277 -12.54 16.58 13.74
CA PHE A 277 -11.86 16.35 15.02
C PHE A 277 -12.38 15.07 15.65
N ASP A 278 -11.60 14.00 15.55
CA ASP A 278 -11.93 12.66 16.09
C ASP A 278 -11.75 12.58 17.60
N ASP A 279 -10.77 13.29 18.16
CA ASP A 279 -10.30 13.14 19.54
C ASP A 279 -10.11 14.48 20.26
N ALA A 280 -10.32 14.43 21.56
CA ALA A 280 -10.08 15.52 22.49
C ALA A 280 -9.44 15.00 23.78
N LEU A 281 -8.63 15.82 24.43
CA LEU A 281 -8.02 15.53 25.72
C LEU A 281 -8.57 16.45 26.81
N SER A 282 -8.90 15.89 27.98
CA SER A 282 -9.15 16.62 29.19
C SER A 282 -8.14 16.28 30.28
N ILE A 283 -7.85 17.21 31.17
CA ILE A 283 -6.98 16.98 32.33
C ILE A 283 -7.50 17.72 33.56
N LYS A 284 -7.50 16.99 34.68
CA LYS A 284 -7.88 17.50 35.98
C LYS A 284 -6.91 17.02 37.06
N ALA A 285 -6.39 17.94 37.88
CA ALA A 285 -5.56 17.60 39.01
C ALA A 285 -6.38 16.91 40.10
N LEU A 286 -5.84 15.83 40.66
CA LEU A 286 -6.37 15.15 41.84
C LEU A 286 -5.41 15.29 43.02
N GLU A 287 -5.84 14.90 44.20
CA GLU A 287 -4.98 14.88 45.40
C GLU A 287 -3.81 13.91 45.26
N GLY A 288 -2.66 14.24 45.86
CA GLY A 288 -1.52 13.33 45.94
C GLY A 288 -0.72 13.16 44.61
N ASN A 289 -0.54 14.26 43.87
CA ASN A 289 0.19 14.27 42.59
C ASN A 289 -0.36 13.24 41.57
N ARG A 290 -1.68 13.18 41.51
CA ARG A 290 -2.42 12.34 40.54
C ARG A 290 -3.20 13.23 39.59
N TRP A 291 -3.50 12.67 38.43
CA TRP A 291 -4.16 13.36 37.33
C TRP A 291 -5.29 12.49 36.77
N GLU A 292 -6.49 13.04 36.62
CA GLU A 292 -7.50 12.45 35.77
C GLU A 292 -7.32 12.98 34.36
N VAL A 293 -7.05 12.07 33.41
CA VAL A 293 -6.89 12.41 31.98
C VAL A 293 -7.96 11.69 31.20
N GLY A 294 -8.81 12.45 30.51
CA GLY A 294 -9.82 11.91 29.60
C GLY A 294 -9.31 11.91 28.17
N VAL A 295 -9.43 10.77 27.48
CA VAL A 295 -9.27 10.63 26.04
C VAL A 295 -10.67 10.44 25.47
N HIS A 296 -11.21 11.49 24.88
CA HIS A 296 -12.58 11.58 24.40
C HIS A 296 -12.63 11.41 22.89
N ILE A 297 -13.33 10.39 22.39
CA ILE A 297 -13.42 10.06 20.98
C ILE A 297 -14.84 10.27 20.49
N ALA A 298 -15.00 10.90 19.33
CA ALA A 298 -16.29 11.15 18.70
C ALA A 298 -17.15 9.86 18.64
N ASP A 299 -18.34 9.89 19.22
CA ASP A 299 -19.23 8.71 19.23
C ASP A 299 -20.01 8.59 17.90
N VAL A 300 -19.28 8.22 16.84
CA VAL A 300 -19.86 7.98 15.51
C VAL A 300 -20.93 6.89 15.55
N SER A 301 -20.75 5.87 16.43
CA SER A 301 -21.65 4.74 16.55
C SER A 301 -23.04 5.10 17.11
N HIS A 302 -23.14 6.26 17.77
CA HIS A 302 -24.42 6.82 18.17
C HIS A 302 -25.26 7.26 16.97
N TYR A 303 -24.65 7.90 15.98
CA TYR A 303 -25.33 8.47 14.80
C TYR A 303 -25.45 7.51 13.63
N VAL A 304 -24.43 6.67 13.41
CA VAL A 304 -24.37 5.70 12.29
C VAL A 304 -24.66 4.31 12.81
N LYS A 305 -25.90 3.84 12.58
CA LYS A 305 -26.35 2.53 13.08
C LYS A 305 -25.90 1.41 12.15
N GLU A 306 -25.53 0.27 12.77
CA GLU A 306 -25.10 -0.92 12.04
C GLU A 306 -26.15 -1.36 10.99
N GLY A 307 -25.73 -1.52 9.74
CA GLY A 307 -26.55 -1.97 8.63
C GLY A 307 -27.40 -0.89 7.95
N ASP A 308 -27.39 0.37 8.41
CA ASP A 308 -28.04 1.47 7.72
C ASP A 308 -27.32 1.83 6.40
N ILE A 309 -27.87 2.78 5.64
CA ILE A 309 -27.32 3.16 4.33
C ILE A 309 -25.98 3.89 4.45
N ILE A 310 -25.76 4.64 5.53
CA ILE A 310 -24.52 5.37 5.79
C ILE A 310 -23.46 4.38 6.23
N ASP A 311 -23.80 3.44 7.11
CA ASP A 311 -22.92 2.38 7.57
C ASP A 311 -22.42 1.50 6.42
N LYS A 312 -23.33 1.07 5.54
CA LYS A 312 -22.95 0.29 4.34
C LYS A 312 -21.97 1.03 3.44
N GLU A 313 -22.13 2.34 3.30
CA GLU A 313 -21.20 3.16 2.52
C GLU A 313 -19.86 3.34 3.27
N ALA A 314 -19.91 3.58 4.60
CA ALA A 314 -18.71 3.65 5.44
C ALA A 314 -17.93 2.33 5.44
N GLN A 315 -18.62 1.20 5.54
CA GLN A 315 -18.03 -0.13 5.42
C GLN A 315 -17.36 -0.33 4.05
N ARG A 316 -18.03 0.07 2.96
CA ARG A 316 -17.49 -0.03 1.61
C ARG A 316 -16.23 0.80 1.42
N ARG A 317 -16.18 2.01 1.99
CA ARG A 317 -15.00 2.90 1.94
C ARG A 317 -13.91 2.46 2.89
N ALA A 318 -14.27 1.94 4.05
CA ALA A 318 -13.43 1.48 5.16
C ALA A 318 -12.51 2.53 5.77
N THR A 319 -12.06 3.52 5.00
CA THR A 319 -11.17 4.61 5.47
C THR A 319 -11.39 5.88 4.68
N SER A 320 -11.10 7.03 5.27
CA SER A 320 -10.92 8.29 4.53
C SER A 320 -9.65 8.21 3.68
N ILE A 321 -9.62 8.93 2.56
CA ILE A 321 -8.52 8.94 1.59
C ILE A 321 -7.95 10.34 1.57
N TYR A 322 -6.64 10.45 1.80
CA TYR A 322 -5.92 11.72 1.84
C TYR A 322 -5.09 11.85 0.56
N LEU A 323 -5.49 12.74 -0.34
CA LEU A 323 -4.66 13.15 -1.47
C LEU A 323 -3.91 14.43 -1.10
N VAL A 324 -2.96 14.83 -1.92
CA VAL A 324 -2.12 15.99 -1.63
C VAL A 324 -2.94 17.29 -1.43
N ASP A 325 -4.05 17.44 -2.17
CA ASP A 325 -4.84 18.67 -2.22
C ASP A 325 -6.24 18.54 -1.57
N ARG A 326 -6.66 17.31 -1.25
CA ARG A 326 -8.02 17.06 -0.73
C ARG A 326 -8.15 15.79 0.06
N THR A 327 -9.17 15.74 0.90
CA THR A 327 -9.59 14.53 1.60
C THR A 327 -10.91 14.03 1.02
N ILE A 328 -10.99 12.73 0.74
CA ILE A 328 -12.24 12.04 0.41
C ILE A 328 -12.71 11.32 1.69
N PRO A 329 -13.66 11.85 2.43
CA PRO A 329 -14.00 11.34 3.75
C PRO A 329 -14.71 9.98 3.68
N MET A 330 -14.58 9.18 4.74
CA MET A 330 -15.30 7.92 4.92
C MET A 330 -16.78 8.16 5.17
N LEU A 331 -17.11 9.17 5.94
CA LEU A 331 -18.48 9.59 6.27
C LEU A 331 -18.87 10.86 5.50
N PRO A 332 -20.17 11.09 5.18
CA PRO A 332 -20.62 12.34 4.60
C PRO A 332 -20.17 13.56 5.43
N GLU A 333 -19.84 14.66 4.75
CA GLU A 333 -19.29 15.88 5.39
C GLU A 333 -20.16 16.40 6.54
N ARG A 334 -21.48 16.30 6.42
CA ARG A 334 -22.39 16.65 7.52
C ARG A 334 -22.09 15.92 8.82
N LEU A 335 -21.65 14.66 8.74
CA LEU A 335 -21.28 13.86 9.91
C LEU A 335 -19.83 14.13 10.31
N CYS A 336 -18.88 13.99 9.37
CA CYS A 336 -17.47 14.05 9.72
C CYS A 336 -17.01 15.46 10.12
N ASN A 337 -17.50 16.53 9.49
CA ASN A 337 -17.05 17.91 9.75
C ASN A 337 -17.93 18.65 10.76
N PHE A 338 -19.16 18.18 11.06
CA PHE A 338 -20.13 18.91 11.88
C PHE A 338 -20.65 18.09 13.05
N ILE A 339 -21.49 17.07 12.80
CA ILE A 339 -22.22 16.38 13.87
C ILE A 339 -21.26 15.62 14.79
N CYS A 340 -20.36 14.81 14.24
CA CYS A 340 -19.43 13.99 15.01
C CYS A 340 -18.16 14.75 15.42
N SER A 341 -17.71 15.71 14.62
CA SER A 341 -16.49 16.47 14.90
C SER A 341 -16.55 17.20 16.24
N LEU A 342 -15.52 17.05 17.08
CA LEU A 342 -15.43 17.61 18.44
C LEU A 342 -15.09 19.10 18.42
N ARG A 343 -15.94 19.89 17.80
CA ARG A 343 -15.78 21.34 17.58
C ARG A 343 -15.83 22.10 18.91
N PRO A 344 -15.01 23.15 19.06
CA PRO A 344 -14.98 23.93 20.30
C PRO A 344 -16.31 24.64 20.59
N ASN A 345 -16.64 24.77 21.88
CA ASN A 345 -17.85 25.41 22.42
C ASN A 345 -19.18 24.76 22.01
N GLU A 346 -19.13 23.51 21.48
CA GLU A 346 -20.31 22.71 21.15
C GLU A 346 -20.38 21.48 22.05
N GLU A 347 -21.60 21.11 22.49
CA GLU A 347 -21.81 19.83 23.18
C GLU A 347 -21.67 18.68 22.20
N LYS A 348 -20.87 17.68 22.56
CA LYS A 348 -20.56 16.53 21.70
C LYS A 348 -20.65 15.23 22.48
N LEU A 349 -21.17 14.21 21.80
CA LEU A 349 -21.19 12.85 22.34
C LEU A 349 -19.87 12.15 22.07
N CYS A 350 -19.31 11.56 23.11
CA CYS A 350 -18.04 10.84 23.02
C CYS A 350 -18.13 9.43 23.59
N TYR A 351 -17.22 8.59 23.14
CA TYR A 351 -16.81 7.36 23.80
C TYR A 351 -15.41 7.59 24.37
N SER A 352 -15.25 7.49 25.66
CA SER A 352 -14.05 8.00 26.34
C SER A 352 -13.35 6.92 27.14
N CYS A 353 -12.00 6.99 27.12
CA CYS A 353 -11.15 6.32 28.08
C CYS A 353 -10.68 7.36 29.09
N VAL A 354 -11.08 7.21 30.35
CA VAL A 354 -10.69 8.14 31.42
C VAL A 354 -9.73 7.44 32.35
N PHE A 355 -8.55 8.00 32.52
CA PHE A 355 -7.43 7.43 33.26
C PHE A 355 -7.17 8.21 34.55
N THR A 356 -6.87 7.51 35.65
CA THR A 356 -6.19 8.09 36.81
C THR A 356 -4.71 7.76 36.70
N LEU A 357 -3.89 8.77 36.49
CA LEU A 357 -2.43 8.65 36.35
C LEU A 357 -1.73 9.23 37.57
N ASP A 358 -0.60 8.63 37.99
CA ASP A 358 0.33 9.29 38.91
C ASP A 358 1.30 10.22 38.18
N GLY A 359 2.13 10.95 38.93
CA GLY A 359 3.12 11.87 38.36
C GLY A 359 4.17 11.20 37.45
N GLU A 360 4.33 9.87 37.52
CA GLU A 360 5.18 9.09 36.62
C GLU A 360 4.40 8.49 35.44
N ALA A 361 3.15 8.92 35.22
CA ALA A 361 2.25 8.38 34.21
C ALA A 361 2.03 6.86 34.32
N ASN A 362 1.98 6.31 35.54
CA ASN A 362 1.46 4.98 35.75
C ASN A 362 -0.07 5.03 35.80
N VAL A 363 -0.71 4.11 35.09
CA VAL A 363 -2.17 3.95 35.13
C VAL A 363 -2.54 3.28 36.46
N LEU A 364 -3.16 4.05 37.36
CA LEU A 364 -3.64 3.57 38.66
C LEU A 364 -5.02 2.97 38.53
N ASP A 365 -5.87 3.59 37.70
CA ASP A 365 -7.22 3.13 37.39
C ASP A 365 -7.67 3.68 36.04
N TYR A 366 -8.66 3.04 35.41
CA TYR A 366 -9.28 3.53 34.18
C TYR A 366 -10.74 3.09 34.05
N ARG A 367 -11.51 3.86 33.28
CA ARG A 367 -12.86 3.48 32.86
C ARG A 367 -13.10 3.82 31.40
N ILE A 368 -13.88 2.99 30.72
CA ILE A 368 -14.29 3.18 29.33
C ILE A 368 -15.79 3.40 29.32
N VAL A 369 -16.20 4.62 29.00
CA VAL A 369 -17.57 5.11 29.22
C VAL A 369 -18.04 6.02 28.10
N HIS A 370 -19.35 6.07 27.90
CA HIS A 370 -19.96 7.10 27.06
C HIS A 370 -20.00 8.42 27.84
N THR A 371 -19.57 9.51 27.20
CA THR A 371 -19.50 10.84 27.82
C THR A 371 -20.21 11.89 26.97
N VAL A 372 -20.51 13.03 27.58
CA VAL A 372 -20.80 14.29 26.90
C VAL A 372 -19.73 15.29 27.27
N ILE A 373 -19.14 15.93 26.28
CA ILE A 373 -18.09 16.96 26.47
C ILE A 373 -18.52 18.28 25.84
N ARG A 374 -17.82 19.35 26.23
CA ARG A 374 -17.78 20.62 25.52
C ARG A 374 -16.33 21.08 25.48
N SER A 375 -15.69 20.95 24.31
CA SER A 375 -14.30 21.37 24.13
C SER A 375 -14.19 22.89 24.30
N ASP A 376 -13.28 23.35 25.18
CA ASP A 376 -13.06 24.78 25.43
C ASP A 376 -12.29 25.45 24.30
N ARG A 377 -11.34 24.72 23.69
CA ARG A 377 -10.50 25.27 22.65
C ARG A 377 -9.99 24.24 21.67
N ARG A 378 -9.94 24.63 20.40
CA ARG A 378 -9.19 23.91 19.35
C ARG A 378 -7.81 24.55 19.21
N TYR A 379 -6.75 23.75 19.31
CA TYR A 379 -5.38 24.12 19.00
C TYR A 379 -4.94 23.48 17.68
N CYS A 380 -3.96 24.11 17.01
CA CYS A 380 -3.18 23.40 16.02
C CYS A 380 -1.83 22.95 16.60
N TYR A 381 -1.21 21.92 16.00
CA TYR A 381 0.08 21.39 16.45
C TYR A 381 1.15 22.48 16.58
N ALA A 382 1.19 23.45 15.65
CA ALA A 382 2.16 24.53 15.67
C ALA A 382 1.98 25.46 16.87
N GLU A 383 0.72 25.76 17.26
CA GLU A 383 0.43 26.61 18.45
C GLU A 383 0.88 25.91 19.72
N VAL A 384 0.57 24.62 19.88
CA VAL A 384 0.98 23.86 21.07
C VAL A 384 2.50 23.72 21.10
N GLN A 385 3.14 23.44 19.97
CA GLN A 385 4.60 23.35 19.91
C GLN A 385 5.27 24.68 20.32
N GLN A 386 4.79 25.81 19.81
CA GLN A 386 5.31 27.13 20.19
C GLN A 386 5.12 27.40 21.69
N LEU A 387 3.94 27.07 22.23
CA LEU A 387 3.67 27.19 23.66
C LEU A 387 4.64 26.36 24.51
N LEU A 388 4.94 25.12 24.10
CA LEU A 388 5.91 24.29 24.79
C LEU A 388 7.32 24.89 24.74
N GLU A 389 7.76 25.37 23.58
CA GLU A 389 9.08 25.99 23.37
C GLU A 389 9.21 27.31 24.18
N ASP A 390 8.16 28.14 24.23
CA ASP A 390 8.13 29.38 25.00
C ASP A 390 8.23 29.17 26.54
N ASN A 391 7.93 27.93 26.96
CA ASN A 391 8.06 27.47 28.35
C ASN A 391 9.29 26.58 28.59
N GLY A 392 10.24 26.59 27.66
CA GLY A 392 11.56 25.96 27.84
C GLY A 392 11.62 24.47 27.48
N VAL A 393 10.62 23.91 26.81
CA VAL A 393 10.72 22.57 26.20
C VAL A 393 11.60 22.65 24.97
N VAL A 394 12.59 21.76 24.88
CA VAL A 394 13.41 21.58 23.69
C VAL A 394 12.88 20.37 22.92
N ASP A 395 12.41 20.60 21.69
CA ASP A 395 11.79 19.58 20.85
C ASP A 395 12.72 18.36 20.68
N GLY A 396 12.14 17.18 20.80
CA GLY A 396 12.82 15.91 20.58
C GLY A 396 13.73 15.42 21.70
N THR A 397 14.00 16.21 22.76
CA THR A 397 14.85 15.79 23.89
C THR A 397 14.19 14.79 24.83
N GLY A 398 12.86 14.74 24.84
CA GLY A 398 12.07 13.93 25.77
C GLY A 398 12.06 14.50 27.21
N GLU A 399 12.66 15.67 27.44
CA GLU A 399 12.66 16.33 28.73
C GLU A 399 11.39 17.20 28.90
N PRO A 400 10.72 17.16 30.07
CA PRO A 400 9.58 18.02 30.34
C PRO A 400 9.99 19.48 30.48
N ALA A 401 9.02 20.37 30.44
CA ALA A 401 9.26 21.80 30.75
C ALA A 401 9.89 21.96 32.12
N PRO A 402 10.80 22.93 32.28
CA PRO A 402 11.33 23.29 33.61
C PRO A 402 10.20 23.78 34.52
N ALA A 403 10.44 23.75 35.83
CA ALA A 403 9.49 24.26 36.80
C ALA A 403 9.17 25.76 36.51
N PRO A 404 7.91 26.18 36.62
CA PRO A 404 7.53 27.55 36.31
C PRO A 404 8.20 28.53 37.29
N GLY A 405 8.52 29.71 36.80
CA GLY A 405 8.96 30.83 37.64
C GLY A 405 7.82 31.38 38.52
N LYS A 406 8.09 32.48 39.20
CA LYS A 406 7.06 33.13 40.05
C LYS A 406 5.81 33.59 39.30
N GLU A 407 5.93 33.83 37.99
CA GLU A 407 4.84 34.27 37.10
C GLU A 407 4.01 33.12 36.55
N GLY A 408 4.38 31.88 36.82
CA GLY A 408 3.75 30.67 36.22
C GLY A 408 4.24 30.37 34.80
N TYR A 409 3.53 29.48 34.11
CA TYR A 409 3.78 29.20 32.70
C TYR A 409 3.12 30.26 31.79
N LYS A 410 3.75 30.56 30.67
CA LYS A 410 3.29 31.53 29.67
C LYS A 410 2.28 30.89 28.70
N GLY A 411 1.22 31.63 28.42
CA GLY A 411 0.20 31.22 27.45
C GLY A 411 -1.10 30.75 28.08
N GLU A 412 -2.15 30.75 27.27
CA GLU A 412 -3.46 30.32 27.70
C GLU A 412 -3.50 28.80 27.89
N ASN A 413 -3.98 28.34 29.05
CA ASN A 413 -4.00 26.92 29.43
C ASN A 413 -2.63 26.20 29.38
N ALA A 414 -1.54 26.97 29.51
CA ALA A 414 -0.18 26.47 29.42
C ALA A 414 0.09 25.38 30.47
N GLN A 415 -0.44 25.51 31.68
CA GLN A 415 -0.27 24.56 32.75
C GLN A 415 -0.83 23.17 32.37
N GLN A 416 -2.01 23.14 31.76
CA GLN A 416 -2.67 21.88 31.32
C GLN A 416 -1.89 21.25 30.19
N LEU A 417 -1.50 21.98 29.17
CA LEU A 417 -0.76 21.47 28.00
C LEU A 417 0.63 20.98 28.39
N ILE A 418 1.37 21.70 29.24
CA ILE A 418 2.69 21.28 29.73
C ILE A 418 2.60 20.01 30.57
N MET A 419 1.55 19.88 31.39
CA MET A 419 1.35 18.65 32.16
C MET A 419 0.99 17.47 31.28
N LEU A 420 0.15 17.65 30.27
CA LEU A 420 -0.14 16.60 29.28
C LEU A 420 1.14 16.19 28.54
N ASP A 421 1.97 17.14 28.10
CA ASP A 421 3.27 16.87 27.47
C ASP A 421 4.20 16.08 28.40
N ALA A 422 4.31 16.47 29.67
CA ALA A 422 5.15 15.79 30.65
C ALA A 422 4.70 14.33 30.87
N LEU A 423 3.39 14.08 30.95
CA LEU A 423 2.83 12.73 31.08
C LEU A 423 3.06 11.92 29.79
N ALA A 424 2.84 12.51 28.62
CA ALA A 424 3.07 11.87 27.32
C ALA A 424 4.55 11.46 27.14
N LYS A 425 5.50 12.32 27.49
CA LYS A 425 6.95 12.00 27.46
C LYS A 425 7.30 10.80 28.34
N ARG A 426 6.70 10.71 29.53
CA ARG A 426 6.88 9.55 30.42
C ARG A 426 6.26 8.27 29.85
N LEU A 427 5.07 8.34 29.26
CA LEU A 427 4.45 7.22 28.55
C LEU A 427 5.36 6.74 27.41
N ARG A 428 5.89 7.65 26.61
CA ARG A 428 6.81 7.37 25.51
C ARG A 428 8.10 6.70 25.99
N GLN A 429 8.73 7.22 27.03
CA GLN A 429 9.93 6.63 27.62
C GLN A 429 9.69 5.19 28.10
N LYS A 430 8.54 4.95 28.74
CA LYS A 430 8.16 3.58 29.14
C LYS A 430 8.01 2.65 27.96
N ARG A 431 7.36 3.10 26.88
CA ARG A 431 7.13 2.34 25.66
C ARG A 431 8.47 1.94 25.01
N PHE A 432 9.41 2.86 24.89
CA PHE A 432 10.74 2.55 24.35
C PHE A 432 11.54 1.59 25.23
N ARG A 433 11.48 1.73 26.55
CA ARG A 433 12.10 0.76 27.48
C ARG A 433 11.53 -0.66 27.30
N HIS A 434 10.25 -0.79 26.91
CA HIS A 434 9.63 -2.08 26.59
C HIS A 434 10.02 -2.62 25.21
N GLY A 435 10.64 -1.81 24.34
CA GLY A 435 11.15 -2.26 23.05
C GLY A 435 10.35 -1.76 21.84
N SER A 436 9.56 -0.70 22.00
CA SER A 436 8.98 -0.03 20.84
C SER A 436 10.09 0.48 19.91
N ILE A 437 9.85 0.39 18.61
CA ILE A 437 10.81 0.85 17.60
C ILE A 437 10.54 2.32 17.27
N ASN A 438 11.61 3.10 17.20
CA ASN A 438 11.55 4.49 16.76
C ASN A 438 12.02 4.60 15.29
N PHE A 439 11.12 4.93 14.40
CA PHE A 439 11.45 5.37 13.05
C PHE A 439 10.93 6.80 12.91
N ASP A 440 11.81 7.79 13.09
CA ASP A 440 11.47 9.18 12.76
C ASP A 440 11.47 9.30 11.22
N THR A 441 10.29 9.45 10.64
CA THR A 441 10.10 9.67 9.21
C THR A 441 9.71 11.11 8.96
N GLU A 442 10.29 11.70 7.92
CA GLU A 442 9.88 12.99 7.39
C GLU A 442 8.89 12.77 6.27
N GLU A 443 7.79 13.51 6.26
CA GLU A 443 6.75 13.42 5.24
C GLU A 443 6.86 14.61 4.29
N LEU A 444 6.87 14.34 2.98
CA LEU A 444 6.87 15.35 1.94
C LEU A 444 5.48 15.98 1.80
N HIS A 445 5.41 17.29 1.96
CA HIS A 445 4.21 18.09 1.77
C HIS A 445 4.42 19.16 0.69
N PHE A 446 3.32 19.61 0.10
CA PHE A 446 3.31 20.67 -0.89
C PHE A 446 2.40 21.80 -0.47
N ASP A 447 2.86 23.04 -0.61
CA ASP A 447 1.98 24.20 -0.66
C ASP A 447 1.37 24.26 -2.07
N ILE A 448 0.05 24.41 -2.15
CA ILE A 448 -0.71 24.32 -3.39
C ILE A 448 -1.50 25.62 -3.58
N ASP A 449 -1.44 26.20 -4.77
CA ASP A 449 -2.21 27.39 -5.11
C ASP A 449 -3.70 27.09 -5.35
N GLU A 450 -4.50 28.13 -5.58
CA GLU A 450 -5.95 28.03 -5.85
C GLU A 450 -6.29 27.16 -7.08
N LYS A 451 -5.32 26.93 -7.97
CA LYS A 451 -5.48 26.09 -9.16
C LYS A 451 -5.00 24.66 -8.93
N GLY A 452 -4.58 24.34 -7.71
CA GLY A 452 -4.05 23.04 -7.36
C GLY A 452 -2.59 22.81 -7.77
N LYS A 453 -1.85 23.85 -8.25
CA LYS A 453 -0.46 23.73 -8.65
C LYS A 453 0.47 23.79 -7.44
N PRO A 454 1.48 22.91 -7.31
CA PRO A 454 2.44 22.97 -6.23
C PRO A 454 3.38 24.18 -6.41
N THR A 455 3.47 25.02 -5.38
CA THR A 455 4.31 26.22 -5.36
C THR A 455 5.57 26.04 -4.53
N ARG A 456 5.54 25.16 -3.54
CA ARG A 456 6.65 24.84 -2.66
C ARG A 456 6.53 23.40 -2.18
N CYS A 457 7.65 22.72 -1.99
CA CYS A 457 7.72 21.47 -1.26
C CYS A 457 8.49 21.66 0.06
N TYR A 458 8.08 20.97 1.10
CA TYR A 458 8.72 21.02 2.41
C TYR A 458 8.50 19.73 3.20
N PHE A 459 9.32 19.53 4.24
CA PHE A 459 9.22 18.37 5.11
C PHE A 459 8.52 18.72 6.40
N LYS A 460 7.59 17.87 6.76
CA LYS A 460 6.93 17.92 8.05
C LYS A 460 7.50 16.83 8.93
N ARG A 461 8.10 17.23 10.04
CA ARG A 461 8.61 16.34 11.06
C ARG A 461 7.64 16.30 12.23
N SER A 462 7.45 15.09 12.79
CA SER A 462 6.66 14.93 14.02
C SER A 462 7.40 15.55 15.21
N LYS A 463 6.80 16.58 15.81
CA LYS A 463 7.34 17.30 16.97
C LYS A 463 6.67 16.84 18.28
N ASP A 464 7.09 17.38 19.42
CA ASP A 464 6.56 17.01 20.74
C ASP A 464 5.05 17.19 20.84
N ALA A 465 4.48 18.23 20.24
CA ALA A 465 3.03 18.43 20.19
C ALA A 465 2.28 17.29 19.49
N ASN A 466 2.86 16.72 18.42
CA ASN A 466 2.29 15.55 17.74
C ASN A 466 2.41 14.29 18.62
N LYS A 467 3.57 14.11 19.24
CA LYS A 467 3.86 12.97 20.13
C LYS A 467 3.00 12.98 21.39
N LEU A 468 2.59 14.16 21.87
CA LEU A 468 1.65 14.32 22.98
C LEU A 468 0.32 13.60 22.66
N ILE A 469 -0.30 13.92 21.54
CA ILE A 469 -1.56 13.28 21.11
C ILE A 469 -1.34 11.79 20.85
N GLU A 470 -0.27 11.44 20.11
CA GLU A 470 0.05 10.04 19.80
C GLU A 470 0.07 9.15 21.04
N GLU A 471 0.78 9.55 22.10
CA GLU A 471 0.93 8.70 23.29
C GLU A 471 -0.39 8.46 24.04
N PHE A 472 -1.27 9.48 24.14
CA PHE A 472 -2.60 9.27 24.73
C PHE A 472 -3.51 8.43 23.85
N MET A 473 -3.43 8.57 22.51
CA MET A 473 -4.16 7.72 21.59
C MET A 473 -3.67 6.26 21.67
N LEU A 474 -2.36 6.05 21.75
CA LEU A 474 -1.77 4.71 21.96
C LEU A 474 -2.20 4.11 23.29
N LEU A 475 -2.23 4.90 24.37
CA LEU A 475 -2.69 4.44 25.68
C LEU A 475 -4.16 4.01 25.64
N ALA A 476 -5.05 4.80 25.04
CA ALA A 476 -6.47 4.47 24.92
C ALA A 476 -6.69 3.22 24.06
N ASN A 477 -6.06 3.15 22.88
CA ASN A 477 -6.15 2.02 21.96
C ASN A 477 -5.72 0.69 22.62
N ARG A 478 -4.58 0.72 23.33
CA ARG A 478 -4.05 -0.41 24.08
C ARG A 478 -5.01 -0.84 25.20
N THR A 479 -5.48 0.10 26.01
CA THR A 479 -6.37 -0.17 27.15
C THR A 479 -7.69 -0.78 26.70
N VAL A 480 -8.27 -0.28 25.60
CA VAL A 480 -9.47 -0.85 24.98
C VAL A 480 -9.23 -2.29 24.54
N ALA A 481 -8.10 -2.57 23.85
CA ALA A 481 -7.77 -3.92 23.42
C ALA A 481 -7.62 -4.87 24.62
N GLU A 482 -6.87 -4.47 25.65
CA GLU A 482 -6.64 -5.25 26.87
C GLU A 482 -7.95 -5.52 27.65
N SER A 483 -8.85 -4.55 27.72
CA SER A 483 -10.14 -4.68 28.44
C SER A 483 -11.03 -5.79 27.87
N VAL A 484 -10.98 -6.02 26.55
CA VAL A 484 -11.76 -7.06 25.86
C VAL A 484 -11.00 -8.39 25.80
N ALA A 485 -9.68 -8.34 25.60
CA ALA A 485 -8.84 -9.53 25.53
C ALA A 485 -8.59 -10.19 26.89
N CYS A 486 -8.50 -9.38 27.97
CA CYS A 486 -8.19 -9.82 29.32
C CYS A 486 -9.29 -9.40 30.30
N PRO A 487 -10.53 -9.87 30.15
CA PRO A 487 -11.70 -9.34 30.88
C PRO A 487 -11.76 -9.73 32.38
N GLY A 488 -10.65 -10.18 32.97
CA GLY A 488 -10.54 -10.56 34.38
C GLY A 488 -10.89 -12.02 34.67
N LYS A 489 -10.71 -12.44 35.94
CA LYS A 489 -10.88 -13.84 36.35
C LYS A 489 -12.28 -14.38 36.04
N GLY A 490 -12.34 -15.53 35.37
CA GLY A 490 -13.58 -16.26 35.05
C GLY A 490 -14.31 -15.78 33.79
N LYS A 491 -13.89 -14.71 33.15
CA LYS A 491 -14.47 -14.24 31.89
C LYS A 491 -13.61 -14.68 30.71
N LYS A 492 -14.25 -14.99 29.57
CA LYS A 492 -13.55 -15.36 28.33
C LYS A 492 -13.34 -14.14 27.46
N PRO A 493 -12.21 -14.05 26.70
CA PRO A 493 -12.01 -13.05 25.68
C PRO A 493 -13.16 -13.05 24.67
N LYS A 494 -13.53 -11.85 24.19
CA LYS A 494 -14.56 -11.67 23.16
C LYS A 494 -13.91 -11.22 21.85
N THR A 495 -14.62 -11.39 20.73
CA THR A 495 -14.18 -10.98 19.40
C THR A 495 -13.93 -9.47 19.34
N LEU A 496 -12.77 -9.07 18.86
CA LEU A 496 -12.40 -7.67 18.64
C LEU A 496 -11.52 -7.57 17.39
N PRO A 497 -11.67 -6.54 16.53
CA PRO A 497 -10.67 -6.18 15.54
C PRO A 497 -9.39 -5.68 16.23
N TYR A 498 -8.30 -6.42 16.10
CA TYR A 498 -6.97 -5.97 16.56
C TYR A 498 -6.21 -5.34 15.40
N ARG A 499 -5.36 -4.37 15.70
CA ARG A 499 -4.32 -3.89 14.80
C ARG A 499 -3.06 -4.67 15.10
N ILE A 500 -2.73 -5.62 14.25
CA ILE A 500 -1.61 -6.55 14.44
C ILE A 500 -0.42 -6.16 13.56
N HIS A 501 0.78 -6.39 14.08
CA HIS A 501 2.02 -6.22 13.35
C HIS A 501 2.94 -7.39 13.66
N ASP A 502 3.21 -8.21 12.65
CA ASP A 502 4.00 -9.43 12.78
C ASP A 502 5.49 -9.11 12.97
N ASP A 503 6.24 -10.12 13.37
CA ASP A 503 7.70 -10.05 13.50
C ASP A 503 8.34 -9.72 12.13
N PRO A 504 9.50 -9.07 12.10
CA PRO A 504 10.24 -8.83 10.86
C PRO A 504 10.52 -10.13 10.10
N ASP A 505 10.58 -10.04 8.78
CA ASP A 505 10.95 -11.17 7.92
C ASP A 505 12.35 -11.67 8.31
N PRO A 506 12.51 -12.94 8.73
CA PRO A 506 13.79 -13.46 9.25
C PRO A 506 14.92 -13.39 8.22
N GLN A 507 14.60 -13.63 6.92
CA GLN A 507 15.60 -13.59 5.86
C GLN A 507 16.08 -12.17 5.58
N LYS A 508 15.16 -11.21 5.58
CA LYS A 508 15.51 -9.79 5.37
C LYS A 508 16.27 -9.23 6.57
N LEU A 509 15.91 -9.66 7.78
CA LEU A 509 16.64 -9.27 8.99
C LEU A 509 18.08 -9.82 9.00
N GLU A 510 18.27 -11.04 8.50
CA GLU A 510 19.60 -11.62 8.34
C GLU A 510 20.42 -10.85 7.29
N ASN A 511 19.79 -10.47 6.17
CA ASN A 511 20.44 -9.65 5.15
C ASN A 511 20.85 -8.27 5.72
N LEU A 512 19.99 -7.65 6.54
CA LEU A 512 20.33 -6.41 7.25
C LEU A 512 21.56 -6.62 8.18
N ARG A 513 21.60 -7.71 8.93
CA ARG A 513 22.71 -8.04 9.84
C ARG A 513 24.03 -8.23 9.08
N GLU A 514 24.01 -8.94 7.95
CA GLU A 514 25.18 -9.13 7.11
C GLU A 514 25.69 -7.80 6.52
N LEU A 515 24.77 -6.94 6.07
CA LEU A 515 25.12 -5.63 5.54
C LEU A 515 25.74 -4.73 6.61
N THR A 516 25.09 -4.61 7.76
CA THR A 516 25.58 -3.75 8.86
C THR A 516 26.93 -4.22 9.39
N ALA A 517 27.19 -5.55 9.41
CA ALA A 517 28.48 -6.10 9.76
C ALA A 517 29.60 -5.67 8.79
N LYS A 518 29.31 -5.58 7.48
CA LYS A 518 30.25 -5.06 6.47
C LYS A 518 30.54 -3.56 6.64
N LEU A 519 29.56 -2.81 7.14
CA LEU A 519 29.68 -1.38 7.44
C LEU A 519 30.39 -1.12 8.81
N GLY A 520 30.69 -2.19 9.57
CA GLY A 520 31.39 -2.09 10.87
C GLY A 520 30.47 -2.11 12.08
N TYR A 521 29.14 -2.17 11.90
CA TYR A 521 28.15 -2.23 12.98
C TYR A 521 27.82 -3.67 13.35
N LYS A 522 27.56 -3.94 14.63
CA LYS A 522 27.28 -5.30 15.11
C LYS A 522 25.86 -5.42 15.64
N MET A 523 24.98 -5.93 14.84
CA MET A 523 23.65 -6.32 15.28
C MET A 523 23.67 -7.75 15.84
N LYS A 524 23.32 -7.91 17.14
CA LYS A 524 23.25 -9.24 17.77
C LYS A 524 22.09 -10.05 17.17
N SER A 525 22.33 -11.35 16.95
CA SER A 525 21.26 -12.30 16.66
C SER A 525 20.43 -12.48 17.93
N THR A 526 19.11 -12.43 17.77
CA THR A 526 18.15 -12.47 18.90
C THR A 526 17.06 -13.48 18.61
N SER A 527 16.61 -14.18 19.64
CA SER A 527 15.58 -15.21 19.55
C SER A 527 14.20 -14.75 20.07
N THR A 528 14.10 -13.53 20.60
CA THR A 528 12.86 -13.00 21.16
C THR A 528 12.48 -11.66 20.53
N LYS A 529 11.18 -11.41 20.38
CA LYS A 529 10.62 -10.16 19.82
C LYS A 529 11.25 -8.91 20.44
N GLY A 530 11.21 -8.80 21.77
CA GLY A 530 11.74 -7.63 22.47
C GLY A 530 13.27 -7.47 22.36
N ALA A 531 14.03 -8.57 22.25
CA ALA A 531 15.46 -8.49 22.03
C ALA A 531 15.79 -8.02 20.60
N THR A 532 15.03 -8.46 19.62
CA THR A 532 15.14 -8.00 18.22
C THR A 532 14.87 -6.51 18.11
N ALA A 533 13.79 -6.03 18.71
CA ALA A 533 13.42 -4.61 18.71
C ALA A 533 14.51 -3.73 19.36
N ARG A 534 15.02 -4.15 20.53
CA ARG A 534 16.13 -3.42 21.20
C ARG A 534 17.42 -3.43 20.36
N ALA A 535 17.71 -4.53 19.66
CA ALA A 535 18.90 -4.60 18.80
C ALA A 535 18.77 -3.66 17.59
N LEU A 536 17.56 -3.53 17.03
CA LEU A 536 17.26 -2.58 15.96
C LEU A 536 17.36 -1.13 16.45
N ASN A 537 16.74 -0.78 17.58
CA ASN A 537 16.84 0.58 18.15
C ASN A 537 18.29 0.96 18.40
N LYS A 538 19.08 0.06 19.02
CA LYS A 538 20.50 0.30 19.25
C LYS A 538 21.26 0.51 17.94
N LEU A 539 20.97 -0.26 16.91
CA LEU A 539 21.58 -0.08 15.59
C LEU A 539 21.21 1.29 15.00
N MET A 540 19.94 1.73 15.12
CA MET A 540 19.51 3.05 14.65
C MET A 540 20.23 4.18 15.38
N GLU A 541 20.39 4.07 16.70
CA GLU A 541 21.18 5.02 17.52
C GLU A 541 22.67 5.04 17.11
N GLU A 542 23.27 3.87 16.84
CA GLU A 542 24.68 3.77 16.44
C GLU A 542 24.96 4.34 15.04
N VAL A 543 24.01 4.32 14.13
CA VAL A 543 24.18 4.84 12.76
C VAL A 543 23.73 6.29 12.61
N ASP A 544 23.06 6.85 13.60
CA ASP A 544 22.53 8.23 13.54
C ASP A 544 23.67 9.24 13.32
N GLY A 545 23.43 10.18 12.40
CA GLY A 545 24.44 11.18 12.00
C GLY A 545 25.58 10.63 11.12
N HIS A 546 25.61 9.33 10.82
CA HIS A 546 26.58 8.74 9.90
C HIS A 546 26.04 8.69 8.46
N ARG A 547 26.95 8.63 7.49
CA ARG A 547 26.62 8.56 6.05
C ARG A 547 25.67 7.38 5.73
N GLU A 548 25.84 6.28 6.42
CA GLU A 548 25.10 5.03 6.21
C GLU A 548 23.72 5.01 6.89
N ALA A 549 23.38 6.01 7.69
CA ALA A 549 22.13 6.05 8.47
C ALA A 549 20.90 5.79 7.61
N LYS A 550 20.75 6.51 6.49
CA LYS A 550 19.59 6.40 5.59
C LYS A 550 19.50 5.02 4.92
N LEU A 551 20.67 4.44 4.55
CA LEU A 551 20.76 3.08 4.02
C LEU A 551 20.24 2.06 5.03
N VAL A 552 20.79 2.09 6.25
CA VAL A 552 20.46 1.13 7.32
C VAL A 552 19.00 1.27 7.73
N GLN A 553 18.47 2.49 7.91
CA GLN A 553 17.07 2.76 8.22
C GLN A 553 16.13 2.22 7.14
N THR A 554 16.44 2.47 5.86
CA THR A 554 15.64 2.00 4.73
C THR A 554 15.55 0.47 4.69
N ILE A 555 16.67 -0.23 4.88
CA ILE A 555 16.69 -1.70 4.85
C ILE A 555 16.03 -2.28 6.11
N ALA A 556 16.23 -1.66 7.28
CA ALA A 556 15.52 -2.04 8.49
C ALA A 556 14.00 -1.93 8.31
N LEU A 557 13.51 -0.80 7.77
CA LEU A 557 12.09 -0.61 7.47
C LEU A 557 11.56 -1.65 6.45
N ARG A 558 12.33 -1.96 5.41
CA ARG A 558 11.96 -2.98 4.41
C ARG A 558 11.96 -4.41 4.97
N SER A 559 12.61 -4.65 6.10
CA SER A 559 12.56 -5.94 6.80
C SER A 559 11.29 -6.13 7.63
N MET A 560 10.58 -5.04 7.96
CA MET A 560 9.34 -5.07 8.71
C MET A 560 8.18 -5.62 7.88
N MET A 561 7.28 -6.32 8.56
CA MET A 561 6.00 -6.70 8.00
C MET A 561 5.05 -5.49 8.01
N LYS A 562 3.95 -5.54 7.24
CA LYS A 562 2.93 -4.51 7.29
C LYS A 562 1.94 -4.81 8.42
N ALA A 563 1.54 -3.76 9.14
CA ALA A 563 0.44 -3.87 10.08
C ALA A 563 -0.89 -4.08 9.32
N LYS A 564 -1.81 -4.87 9.90
CA LYS A 564 -3.13 -5.16 9.34
C LYS A 564 -4.16 -5.33 10.44
N TYR A 565 -5.43 -5.32 10.07
CA TYR A 565 -6.52 -5.66 11.00
C TYR A 565 -6.78 -7.16 10.96
N SER A 566 -7.06 -7.76 12.11
CA SER A 566 -7.48 -9.16 12.26
C SER A 566 -8.14 -9.40 13.60
N THR A 567 -9.06 -10.34 13.67
CA THR A 567 -9.62 -10.85 14.93
C THR A 567 -8.68 -11.84 15.64
N HIS A 568 -7.56 -12.21 15.00
CA HIS A 568 -6.52 -13.07 15.56
C HIS A 568 -5.37 -12.23 16.08
N ASN A 569 -5.32 -12.05 17.40
CA ASN A 569 -4.26 -11.26 18.00
C ASN A 569 -2.93 -12.00 17.98
N ILE A 570 -1.88 -11.34 17.49
CA ILE A 570 -0.47 -11.76 17.54
C ILE A 570 0.43 -10.69 18.18
N GLY A 571 -0.19 -9.60 18.69
CA GLY A 571 0.50 -8.42 19.18
C GLY A 571 0.90 -7.45 18.06
N HIS A 572 1.57 -6.37 18.46
CA HIS A 572 2.06 -5.32 17.55
C HIS A 572 3.56 -5.11 17.74
N PHE A 573 4.38 -5.75 16.91
CA PHE A 573 5.85 -5.76 17.03
C PHE A 573 6.45 -4.35 17.16
N GLY A 574 6.12 -3.44 16.23
CA GLY A 574 6.70 -2.09 16.22
C GLY A 574 6.38 -1.25 17.45
N LEU A 575 5.23 -1.46 18.09
CA LEU A 575 4.81 -0.75 19.31
C LEU A 575 5.17 -1.51 20.60
N ALA A 576 5.63 -2.74 20.50
CA ALA A 576 5.88 -3.63 21.63
C ALA A 576 4.65 -3.83 22.52
N PHE A 577 3.45 -3.95 21.92
CA PHE A 577 2.20 -4.20 22.62
C PHE A 577 1.71 -5.62 22.38
N ASP A 578 1.29 -6.30 23.45
CA ASP A 578 0.69 -7.63 23.36
C ASP A 578 -0.74 -7.58 22.81
N TYR A 579 -1.45 -6.50 23.09
CA TYR A 579 -2.81 -6.23 22.61
C TYR A 579 -2.89 -4.79 22.11
N TYR A 580 -3.39 -4.63 20.88
CA TYR A 580 -3.56 -3.30 20.31
C TYR A 580 -4.73 -3.30 19.33
N THR A 581 -5.55 -2.26 19.39
CA THR A 581 -6.65 -2.02 18.45
C THR A 581 -6.66 -0.55 18.04
N HIS A 582 -7.45 -0.21 17.07
CA HIS A 582 -7.78 1.18 16.77
C HIS A 582 -9.17 1.51 17.33
N PHE A 583 -9.25 2.56 18.12
CA PHE A 583 -10.46 3.05 18.78
C PHE A 583 -10.64 4.54 18.61
N THR A 584 -9.55 5.27 18.32
CA THR A 584 -9.42 6.70 18.49
C THR A 584 -9.76 7.54 17.27
N SER A 585 -10.19 6.95 16.14
CA SER A 585 -10.52 7.71 14.93
C SER A 585 -11.70 7.14 14.13
N PRO A 586 -12.92 7.05 14.71
CA PRO A 586 -14.07 6.44 14.07
C PRO A 586 -14.69 7.29 12.93
N ILE A 587 -14.37 8.59 12.83
CA ILE A 587 -14.82 9.44 11.72
C ILE A 587 -14.15 9.01 10.42
N ARG A 588 -12.88 8.59 10.50
CA ARG A 588 -12.05 8.30 9.32
C ARG A 588 -11.61 6.85 9.17
N ARG A 589 -11.89 5.96 10.14
CA ARG A 589 -11.56 4.54 10.07
C ARG A 589 -12.72 3.67 10.52
N TYR A 590 -13.19 2.77 9.66
CA TYR A 590 -14.29 1.87 9.99
C TYR A 590 -13.98 0.84 11.09
N PRO A 591 -12.74 0.29 11.23
CA PRO A 591 -12.39 -0.56 12.35
C PRO A 591 -12.67 0.06 13.72
N ASP A 592 -12.43 1.36 13.89
CA ASP A 592 -12.71 2.08 15.12
C ASP A 592 -14.22 2.09 15.43
N THR A 593 -15.04 2.33 14.42
CA THR A 593 -16.51 2.26 14.55
C THR A 593 -16.97 0.85 14.94
N MET A 594 -16.35 -0.20 14.35
CA MET A 594 -16.62 -1.60 14.77
C MET A 594 -16.26 -1.82 16.23
N VAL A 595 -15.10 -1.32 16.69
CA VAL A 595 -14.66 -1.43 18.08
C VAL A 595 -15.63 -0.74 19.03
N HIS A 596 -16.08 0.49 18.73
CA HIS A 596 -17.09 1.21 19.52
C HIS A 596 -18.37 0.39 19.72
N ARG A 597 -18.92 -0.15 18.64
CA ARG A 597 -20.14 -1.00 18.67
C ARG A 597 -19.94 -2.28 19.49
N LEU A 598 -18.82 -2.94 19.33
CA LEU A 598 -18.50 -4.15 20.08
C LEU A 598 -18.31 -3.86 21.57
N LEU A 599 -17.66 -2.76 21.93
CA LEU A 599 -17.52 -2.34 23.32
C LEU A 599 -18.88 -2.11 23.97
N THR A 600 -19.76 -1.29 23.35
CA THR A 600 -21.13 -1.05 23.83
C THR A 600 -21.89 -2.36 24.01
N ARG A 601 -21.89 -3.22 22.99
CA ARG A 601 -22.50 -4.56 23.06
C ARG A 601 -21.99 -5.38 24.25
N TYR A 602 -20.70 -5.31 24.53
CA TYR A 602 -20.08 -6.13 25.59
C TYR A 602 -20.28 -5.54 26.97
N GLN A 603 -20.36 -4.23 27.09
CA GLN A 603 -20.73 -3.53 28.34
C GLN A 603 -22.19 -3.80 28.72
N ASP A 604 -23.08 -3.88 27.73
CA ASP A 604 -24.50 -4.27 27.92
C ASP A 604 -24.71 -5.77 28.16
N GLY A 605 -23.63 -6.54 28.37
CA GLY A 605 -23.69 -7.98 28.67
C GLY A 605 -23.87 -8.88 27.43
N GLY A 606 -23.82 -8.34 26.22
CA GLY A 606 -23.99 -9.08 24.97
C GLY A 606 -22.94 -10.19 24.78
N ARG A 607 -23.33 -11.22 24.00
CA ARG A 607 -22.44 -12.33 23.61
C ARG A 607 -21.36 -11.88 22.66
N SER A 608 -20.23 -12.63 22.62
CA SER A 608 -19.18 -12.44 21.63
C SER A 608 -19.75 -12.43 20.21
N ALA A 609 -19.29 -11.49 19.39
CA ALA A 609 -19.70 -11.36 17.99
C ALA A 609 -19.16 -12.52 17.14
N ASN A 610 -19.74 -12.68 15.93
CA ASN A 610 -19.29 -13.70 14.97
C ASN A 610 -17.88 -13.36 14.46
N LYS A 611 -16.92 -14.20 14.84
CA LYS A 611 -15.50 -13.99 14.55
C LYS A 611 -15.22 -13.97 13.04
N ASN A 612 -15.80 -14.89 12.28
CA ASN A 612 -15.56 -14.97 10.83
C ASN A 612 -16.06 -13.73 10.09
N HIS A 613 -17.24 -13.23 10.45
CA HIS A 613 -17.78 -12.01 9.86
C HIS A 613 -16.87 -10.80 10.11
N TYR A 614 -16.39 -10.64 11.36
CA TYR A 614 -15.46 -9.54 11.68
C TYR A 614 -14.07 -9.74 11.10
N GLU A 615 -13.64 -10.99 10.84
CA GLU A 615 -12.38 -11.25 10.11
C GLU A 615 -12.49 -10.78 8.65
N GLU A 616 -13.58 -11.12 7.96
CA GLU A 616 -13.84 -10.63 6.59
C GLU A 616 -13.85 -9.09 6.52
N LEU A 617 -14.45 -8.42 7.51
CA LEU A 617 -14.41 -6.96 7.59
C LEU A 617 -12.99 -6.41 7.86
N CYS A 618 -12.20 -7.08 8.70
CA CYS A 618 -10.81 -6.71 8.96
C CYS A 618 -9.93 -6.84 7.71
N GLU A 619 -10.11 -7.91 6.93
CA GLU A 619 -9.42 -8.12 5.67
C GLU A 619 -9.78 -7.00 4.68
N HIS A 620 -11.09 -6.73 4.50
CA HIS A 620 -11.55 -5.64 3.65
C HIS A 620 -10.97 -4.28 4.06
N CYS A 621 -10.98 -3.95 5.37
CA CYS A 621 -10.42 -2.69 5.86
C CYS A 621 -8.91 -2.58 5.61
N SER A 622 -8.18 -3.69 5.75
CA SER A 622 -6.73 -3.72 5.48
C SER A 622 -6.42 -3.53 4.00
N ASP A 623 -7.22 -4.13 3.12
CA ASP A 623 -7.09 -3.98 1.67
C ASP A 623 -7.38 -2.54 1.23
N MET A 624 -8.46 -1.95 1.76
CA MET A 624 -8.86 -0.58 1.44
C MET A 624 -7.84 0.45 1.95
N GLU A 625 -7.26 0.24 3.14
CA GLU A 625 -6.17 1.05 3.66
C GLU A 625 -4.96 1.02 2.71
N GLN A 626 -4.56 -0.17 2.24
CA GLN A 626 -3.45 -0.29 1.30
C GLN A 626 -3.74 0.38 -0.06
N ILE A 627 -4.98 0.29 -0.53
CA ILE A 627 -5.42 0.93 -1.77
C ILE A 627 -5.40 2.45 -1.60
N ALA A 628 -5.91 2.98 -0.49
CA ALA A 628 -5.90 4.40 -0.16
C ALA A 628 -4.46 4.96 -0.08
N GLN A 629 -3.55 4.27 0.61
CA GLN A 629 -2.13 4.64 0.67
C GLN A 629 -1.44 4.66 -0.70
N ASN A 630 -1.81 3.74 -1.59
CA ASN A 630 -1.26 3.74 -2.94
C ASN A 630 -1.78 4.94 -3.76
N ALA A 631 -3.06 5.31 -3.60
CA ALA A 631 -3.62 6.49 -4.25
C ALA A 631 -2.97 7.79 -3.73
N GLU A 632 -2.75 7.89 -2.42
CA GLU A 632 -2.03 8.99 -1.79
C GLU A 632 -0.61 9.13 -2.36
N ARG A 633 0.17 8.04 -2.41
CA ARG A 633 1.52 8.04 -2.99
C ARG A 633 1.54 8.46 -4.45
N ASP A 634 0.54 8.03 -5.23
CA ASP A 634 0.43 8.43 -6.63
C ASP A 634 0.07 9.90 -6.80
N SER A 635 -0.72 10.47 -5.87
CA SER A 635 -1.02 11.92 -5.85
C SER A 635 0.22 12.74 -5.50
N ILE A 636 1.01 12.29 -4.51
CA ILE A 636 2.31 12.89 -4.16
C ILE A 636 3.26 12.82 -5.35
N LYS A 637 3.37 11.67 -6.02
CA LYS A 637 4.20 11.53 -7.23
C LYS A 637 3.76 12.44 -8.36
N TYR A 638 2.45 12.59 -8.57
CA TYR A 638 1.94 13.50 -9.57
C TYR A 638 2.38 14.94 -9.29
N LYS A 639 2.22 15.40 -8.05
CA LYS A 639 2.61 16.75 -7.62
C LYS A 639 4.13 16.96 -7.63
N MET A 640 4.89 15.93 -7.27
CA MET A 640 6.36 15.94 -7.38
C MET A 640 6.82 16.16 -8.83
N VAL A 641 6.24 15.42 -9.78
CA VAL A 641 6.58 15.55 -11.20
C VAL A 641 6.13 16.90 -11.77
N GLU A 642 4.97 17.40 -11.33
CA GLU A 642 4.45 18.72 -11.70
C GLU A 642 5.39 19.83 -11.20
N PHE A 643 5.81 19.77 -9.94
CA PHE A 643 6.76 20.71 -9.33
C PHE A 643 8.11 20.68 -10.03
N MET A 644 8.70 19.50 -10.21
CA MET A 644 10.01 19.34 -10.85
C MET A 644 10.01 19.64 -12.36
N GLY A 645 8.84 19.72 -12.96
CA GLY A 645 8.69 20.12 -14.37
C GLY A 645 9.21 21.53 -14.68
N GLU A 646 9.25 22.41 -13.66
CA GLU A 646 9.81 23.77 -13.78
C GLU A 646 11.35 23.80 -13.77
N PHE A 647 11.98 22.73 -13.26
CA PHE A 647 13.43 22.63 -13.06
C PHE A 647 14.11 21.72 -14.10
N VAL A 648 13.46 21.42 -15.22
CA VAL A 648 14.04 20.60 -16.29
C VAL A 648 15.30 21.30 -16.85
N GLY A 649 16.44 20.60 -16.79
CA GLY A 649 17.77 21.10 -17.20
C GLY A 649 18.64 21.58 -16.04
N GLU A 650 18.08 21.76 -14.84
CA GLU A 650 18.82 22.17 -13.65
C GLU A 650 19.52 20.99 -12.95
N GLU A 651 20.59 21.28 -12.24
CA GLU A 651 21.41 20.30 -11.53
C GLU A 651 21.21 20.41 -10.01
N PHE A 652 21.18 19.24 -9.36
CA PHE A 652 20.98 19.12 -7.92
C PHE A 652 21.95 18.11 -7.32
N ASP A 653 22.32 18.34 -6.07
CA ASP A 653 22.94 17.32 -5.24
C ASP A 653 21.88 16.33 -4.75
N ALA A 654 22.20 15.05 -4.82
CA ALA A 654 21.28 13.98 -4.57
C ALA A 654 22.01 12.76 -3.98
N HIS A 655 21.26 11.80 -3.49
CA HIS A 655 21.81 10.51 -3.10
C HIS A 655 20.99 9.37 -3.73
N ILE A 656 21.61 8.20 -3.87
CA ILE A 656 20.96 7.02 -4.41
C ILE A 656 19.96 6.48 -3.38
N SER A 657 18.66 6.60 -3.66
CA SER A 657 17.56 6.12 -2.81
C SER A 657 17.09 4.70 -3.15
N GLY A 658 17.48 4.19 -4.33
CA GLY A 658 17.12 2.85 -4.77
C GLY A 658 18.00 2.33 -5.89
N VAL A 659 18.25 1.01 -5.89
CA VAL A 659 19.03 0.34 -6.93
C VAL A 659 18.23 -0.81 -7.50
N GLN A 660 18.10 -0.88 -8.83
CA GLN A 660 17.35 -1.89 -9.56
C GLN A 660 18.15 -2.36 -10.79
N SER A 661 17.78 -3.51 -11.35
CA SER A 661 18.42 -4.06 -12.55
C SER A 661 18.32 -3.17 -13.78
N TYR A 662 17.41 -2.18 -13.80
CA TYR A 662 17.16 -1.26 -14.92
C TYR A 662 17.66 0.16 -14.67
N GLY A 663 18.24 0.47 -13.50
CA GLY A 663 18.78 1.78 -13.16
C GLY A 663 18.83 2.08 -11.69
N ILE A 664 19.20 3.30 -11.36
CA ILE A 664 19.25 3.81 -9.99
C ILE A 664 18.18 4.88 -9.78
N TYR A 665 17.53 4.88 -8.63
CA TYR A 665 16.71 5.99 -8.19
C TYR A 665 17.58 6.94 -7.38
N CYS A 666 17.47 8.22 -7.68
CA CYS A 666 18.16 9.28 -6.97
C CYS A 666 17.14 10.21 -6.33
N GLU A 667 17.36 10.57 -5.08
CA GLU A 667 16.55 11.51 -4.32
C GLU A 667 17.35 12.78 -4.10
N ILE A 668 16.80 13.92 -4.51
CA ILE A 668 17.41 15.24 -4.38
C ILE A 668 17.48 15.61 -2.89
N ASP A 669 18.64 16.08 -2.41
CA ASP A 669 18.84 16.36 -0.98
C ASP A 669 18.01 17.56 -0.47
N GLU A 670 17.75 18.55 -1.32
CA GLU A 670 17.04 19.77 -0.98
C GLU A 670 15.53 19.58 -0.85
N ASN A 671 14.93 18.76 -1.71
CA ASN A 671 13.47 18.65 -1.83
C ASN A 671 12.96 17.21 -1.85
N HIS A 672 13.85 16.23 -1.70
CA HIS A 672 13.60 14.78 -1.68
C HIS A 672 12.77 14.25 -2.86
N CYS A 673 12.72 14.99 -3.96
CA CYS A 673 12.10 14.51 -5.18
C CYS A 673 12.93 13.37 -5.75
N GLU A 674 12.27 12.23 -5.97
CA GLU A 674 12.91 11.01 -6.45
C GLU A 674 12.70 10.85 -7.96
N GLY A 675 13.78 10.58 -8.68
CA GLY A 675 13.78 10.29 -10.11
C GLY A 675 14.65 9.11 -10.48
N LEU A 676 14.45 8.58 -11.69
CA LEU A 676 15.17 7.42 -12.21
C LEU A 676 16.31 7.89 -13.13
N VAL A 677 17.53 7.39 -12.88
CA VAL A 677 18.62 7.35 -13.86
C VAL A 677 18.61 5.95 -14.48
N PRO A 678 18.18 5.80 -15.73
CA PRO A 678 18.16 4.51 -16.40
C PRO A 678 19.55 3.92 -16.55
N ILE A 679 19.69 2.60 -16.45
CA ILE A 679 20.99 1.91 -16.60
C ILE A 679 21.72 2.22 -17.91
N ARG A 680 20.99 2.52 -18.98
CA ARG A 680 21.54 2.92 -20.28
C ARG A 680 22.21 4.30 -20.27
N ASP A 681 21.85 5.15 -19.29
CA ASP A 681 22.31 6.52 -19.14
C ASP A 681 23.39 6.61 -18.02
N LEU A 682 23.76 5.48 -17.40
CA LEU A 682 24.93 5.34 -16.55
C LEU A 682 26.19 5.19 -17.42
N ASP A 683 27.27 5.87 -17.01
CA ASP A 683 28.48 5.99 -17.83
C ASP A 683 29.15 4.67 -18.20
N GLY A 684 29.44 4.56 -19.50
CA GLY A 684 30.57 3.80 -20.11
C GLY A 684 30.68 2.31 -19.85
N ASP A 685 29.87 1.66 -19.01
CA ASP A 685 30.03 0.26 -18.65
C ASP A 685 28.75 -0.57 -18.78
N TYR A 686 28.86 -1.88 -18.66
CA TYR A 686 27.75 -2.82 -18.48
C TYR A 686 27.67 -3.14 -17.00
N TYR A 687 26.50 -2.97 -16.41
CA TYR A 687 26.29 -3.15 -14.97
C TYR A 687 25.58 -4.45 -14.66
N ASP A 688 26.08 -5.17 -13.66
CA ASP A 688 25.42 -6.30 -13.03
C ASP A 688 24.74 -5.85 -11.74
N PHE A 689 23.51 -6.25 -11.54
CA PHE A 689 22.73 -5.93 -10.34
C PHE A 689 23.00 -6.98 -9.24
N ASP A 690 23.54 -6.53 -8.13
CA ASP A 690 23.68 -7.31 -6.90
C ASP A 690 22.51 -6.95 -5.96
N GLU A 691 21.47 -7.77 -6.00
CA GLU A 691 20.26 -7.60 -5.20
C GLU A 691 20.54 -7.67 -3.69
N LYS A 692 21.53 -8.48 -3.27
CA LYS A 692 21.85 -8.71 -1.88
C LYS A 692 22.51 -7.49 -1.21
N ASN A 693 23.33 -6.76 -1.95
CA ASN A 693 24.05 -5.60 -1.46
C ASN A 693 23.45 -4.26 -1.96
N PHE A 694 22.33 -4.30 -2.70
CA PHE A 694 21.66 -3.13 -3.29
C PHE A 694 22.62 -2.24 -4.09
N GLN A 695 23.36 -2.85 -5.03
CA GLN A 695 24.37 -2.14 -5.83
C GLN A 695 24.37 -2.59 -7.29
N LEU A 696 24.78 -1.66 -8.18
CA LEU A 696 25.15 -1.93 -9.58
C LEU A 696 26.67 -1.94 -9.69
N ILE A 697 27.25 -3.01 -10.23
CA ILE A 697 28.70 -3.16 -10.39
C ILE A 697 29.06 -3.19 -11.86
N GLY A 698 29.90 -2.27 -12.31
CA GLY A 698 30.41 -2.21 -13.66
C GLY A 698 31.35 -3.36 -13.97
N ARG A 699 31.18 -4.00 -15.13
CA ARG A 699 31.98 -5.17 -15.55
C ARG A 699 33.42 -4.82 -15.97
N ARG A 700 33.63 -3.62 -16.53
CA ARG A 700 34.92 -3.21 -17.09
C ARG A 700 35.72 -2.33 -16.14
N HIS A 701 35.05 -1.32 -15.57
CA HIS A 701 35.69 -0.31 -14.72
C HIS A 701 35.51 -0.55 -13.23
N HIS A 702 34.74 -1.58 -12.84
CA HIS A 702 34.38 -1.89 -11.45
C HIS A 702 33.77 -0.70 -10.70
N SER A 703 33.23 0.30 -11.44
CA SER A 703 32.45 1.39 -10.87
C SER A 703 31.26 0.80 -10.12
N CYS A 704 30.98 1.31 -8.94
CA CYS A 704 29.90 0.81 -8.08
C CYS A 704 28.95 1.96 -7.78
N TYR A 705 27.64 1.73 -7.99
CA TYR A 705 26.55 2.60 -7.51
C TYR A 705 25.80 1.86 -6.43
N GLN A 706 25.89 2.34 -5.22
CA GLN A 706 25.29 1.73 -4.04
C GLN A 706 24.24 2.64 -3.43
N LEU A 707 23.24 2.05 -2.78
CA LEU A 707 22.24 2.78 -2.03
C LEU A 707 22.92 3.71 -0.99
N GLY A 708 22.51 4.99 -0.93
CA GLY A 708 23.08 6.02 -0.05
C GLY A 708 24.29 6.77 -0.62
N ASP A 709 24.82 6.39 -1.78
CA ASP A 709 25.93 7.12 -2.38
C ASP A 709 25.51 8.54 -2.83
N PRO A 710 26.29 9.58 -2.53
CA PRO A 710 26.03 10.92 -3.05
C PRO A 710 26.31 10.97 -4.55
N VAL A 711 25.42 11.64 -5.28
CA VAL A 711 25.52 11.84 -6.73
C VAL A 711 25.06 13.24 -7.08
N ARG A 712 25.58 13.79 -8.17
CA ARG A 712 25.06 15.01 -8.75
C ARG A 712 24.23 14.64 -9.97
N ILE A 713 22.99 15.10 -10.01
CA ILE A 713 22.02 14.77 -11.06
C ILE A 713 21.57 16.03 -11.79
N ARG A 714 21.13 15.85 -13.03
CA ARG A 714 20.39 16.86 -13.77
C ARG A 714 19.01 16.32 -14.13
N VAL A 715 17.98 17.16 -13.97
CA VAL A 715 16.61 16.80 -14.33
C VAL A 715 16.51 16.74 -15.86
N ALA A 716 16.37 15.53 -16.41
CA ALA A 716 16.32 15.33 -17.86
C ALA A 716 14.92 15.49 -18.43
N GLN A 717 13.91 14.93 -17.73
CA GLN A 717 12.53 14.97 -18.15
C GLN A 717 11.57 14.82 -16.98
N ALA A 718 10.48 15.58 -17.00
CA ALA A 718 9.31 15.39 -16.13
C ALA A 718 8.12 14.91 -16.98
N ASN A 719 7.64 13.71 -16.73
CA ASN A 719 6.53 13.11 -17.47
C ASN A 719 5.30 12.95 -16.57
N LEU A 720 4.40 13.93 -16.61
CA LEU A 720 3.17 13.95 -15.83
C LEU A 720 2.24 12.76 -16.15
N GLU A 721 2.17 12.35 -17.40
CA GLU A 721 1.33 11.23 -17.80
C GLU A 721 1.77 9.91 -17.18
N ARG A 722 3.09 9.70 -17.04
CA ARG A 722 3.66 8.50 -16.41
C ARG A 722 3.96 8.68 -14.92
N ARG A 723 3.79 9.90 -14.40
CA ARG A 723 4.18 10.27 -13.04
C ARG A 723 5.64 9.89 -12.76
N GLN A 724 6.52 10.23 -13.69
CA GLN A 724 7.92 9.80 -13.68
C GLN A 724 8.85 10.98 -13.92
N LEU A 725 9.91 11.06 -13.11
CA LEU A 725 11.05 11.93 -13.30
C LEU A 725 12.21 11.10 -13.82
N ASP A 726 12.79 11.54 -14.93
CA ASP A 726 14.02 10.95 -15.46
C ASP A 726 15.17 11.92 -15.19
N PHE A 727 16.22 11.38 -14.58
CA PHE A 727 17.44 12.09 -14.27
C PHE A 727 18.61 11.55 -15.11
N VAL A 728 19.67 12.35 -15.22
CA VAL A 728 20.98 11.94 -15.75
C VAL A 728 22.05 12.38 -14.75
N LEU A 729 23.16 11.65 -14.68
CA LEU A 729 24.30 12.08 -13.87
C LEU A 729 24.94 13.32 -14.48
N ALA A 730 25.21 14.36 -13.67
CA ALA A 730 25.71 15.65 -14.16
C ALA A 730 27.16 15.56 -14.65
N ASP A 731 27.95 14.63 -14.11
CA ASP A 731 29.36 14.40 -14.50
C ASP A 731 29.53 13.54 -15.76
N SER A 732 28.42 13.07 -16.38
CA SER A 732 28.48 12.32 -17.61
C SER A 732 28.58 13.26 -18.82
N ALA A 733 29.76 13.40 -19.39
CA ALA A 733 30.02 14.09 -20.65
C ALA A 733 29.38 13.34 -21.84
N ARG A 734 28.06 13.30 -21.92
CA ARG A 734 27.32 12.88 -23.11
C ARG A 734 26.62 14.07 -23.71
N GLU A 735 27.17 14.50 -24.87
CA GLU A 735 26.52 15.43 -25.79
C GLU A 735 25.06 15.01 -26.02
N GLU A 736 24.17 15.99 -25.97
CA GLU A 736 22.75 15.86 -26.28
C GLU A 736 22.53 15.09 -27.58
N ARG A 737 22.08 13.86 -27.52
CA ARG A 737 21.48 13.20 -28.67
C ARG A 737 20.13 13.85 -28.93
N LYS A 738 20.09 14.83 -29.84
CA LYS A 738 18.84 15.37 -30.39
C LYS A 738 17.94 14.22 -30.82
N PRO A 739 16.63 14.22 -30.52
CA PRO A 739 15.72 13.19 -30.96
C PRO A 739 15.77 13.14 -32.50
N GLN A 740 16.19 12.00 -33.04
CA GLN A 740 16.12 11.76 -34.48
C GLN A 740 14.65 11.70 -34.87
N HIS A 741 14.17 12.76 -35.48
CA HIS A 741 12.91 12.74 -36.21
C HIS A 741 12.92 11.56 -37.19
N ALA A 742 12.00 10.63 -36.99
CA ALA A 742 11.76 9.55 -37.95
C ALA A 742 11.45 10.18 -39.30
N LYS A 743 12.36 10.02 -40.27
CA LYS A 743 12.13 10.42 -41.67
C LYS A 743 10.97 9.57 -42.21
N PRO A 744 9.96 10.16 -42.87
CA PRO A 744 8.93 9.40 -43.54
C PRO A 744 9.54 8.51 -44.61
N GLN A 745 9.23 7.23 -44.60
CA GLN A 745 9.62 6.30 -45.68
C GLN A 745 8.91 6.72 -46.96
N HIS A 746 9.66 7.30 -47.87
CA HIS A 746 9.23 7.52 -49.26
C HIS A 746 9.02 6.17 -49.94
N ALA A 747 7.78 5.89 -50.32
CA ALA A 747 7.44 4.79 -51.20
C ALA A 747 8.19 4.95 -52.55
N LYS A 748 9.01 3.96 -52.86
CA LYS A 748 9.65 3.86 -54.18
C LYS A 748 8.60 3.48 -55.22
N GLY A 749 8.18 4.51 -56.01
CA GLY A 749 7.40 4.28 -57.24
C GLY A 749 8.23 3.60 -58.28
N GLY A 750 7.79 2.44 -58.76
CA GLY A 750 8.40 1.71 -59.87
C GLY A 750 8.27 2.47 -61.18
N LYS A 751 9.37 2.86 -61.79
CA LYS A 751 9.43 3.33 -63.17
C LYS A 751 9.48 2.14 -64.12
N GLY A 752 8.36 1.92 -64.81
CA GLY A 752 8.29 0.98 -65.95
C GLY A 752 9.12 1.49 -67.11
N LYS A 753 10.07 0.68 -67.57
CA LYS A 753 10.81 0.92 -68.82
C LYS A 753 9.89 0.59 -70.01
N ARG A 754 9.51 1.61 -70.77
CA ARG A 754 9.00 1.46 -72.14
C ARG A 754 10.17 1.11 -73.05
N ARG A 755 10.19 -0.08 -73.62
CA ARG A 755 10.98 -0.43 -74.82
C ARG A 755 10.22 0.02 -76.07
N LYS A 756 10.88 0.88 -76.91
CA LYS A 756 10.55 1.04 -78.31
C LYS A 756 11.20 -0.10 -79.10
N ARG A 757 10.47 -0.80 -79.73
CA ARG A 757 10.20 -1.26 -81.09
C ARG A 757 9.33 -2.49 -81.04
#